data_29d68855037ca8927b356d4c8700a0e2
#
_entry.id   29d68855037ca8927b356d4c8700a0e2
#
_cell.length_a   1.000
_cell.length_b   1.000
_cell.length_c   1.000
_cell.angle_alpha   90.00
_cell.angle_beta   90.00
_cell.angle_gamma   90.00
#
_symmetry.space_group_name_H-M   'P 1'
#
loop_
_entity.id
_entity.type
_entity.pdbx_description
1 polymer ?
#
loop_
_entity_poly.entity_id
_entity_poly.type
_entity_poly.pdbx_seq_one_letter_code
_entity_poly.pdbx_strand_id
1 'polypeptide(L)'
;MKFSIRSSLILTAVIGISAGSKASYAQADPTPETGLVIQSNANQESNLLSPSKTLSGDELQNKLGSSLGATLSNELGISATGFGSGASRPVIRGLEGARVQILENGLSVSDVSSISADHATANALDSTRQIEILRGASALMYGSGSSGGLINVINDRIATSLPGEVTGSLNTSYETVDQGKTASAVLDSSTGPIALHLDTAISNANDYGIPGYAELGGPNANWQISPGVPQNVPYSGKLPFSFNDQNNLGLGASYIGDHGYTGVSVERLNHNYGVPTADGGFIQQSQNRYDLQHETRDPLDGFAAFKFSISNSRYVHNEFDNNGVAQTNWKNDATELRAVLDHQKWNGWKGSYGLQASTAKLTATDIASGNSSIVPQTVTNSNALFWVEQGNFGDFKNSLGLRYNNVGQNPNQSSVFAGEGEIAFGGSSYIPPTLLNRQFNLFSYSAGSLWEFLRGYGLGATYTQSQRAPNAPELYAYGPHDATSTFIVGNSGLQTETSHNFEIGLQKNSGLIRGKANIYQNAFTNYIYGNYTGNTATGEGYVNFPVVISQQANATIKGAEAELTYNWQENGTGGRIFGDASQGTFNSGGNLPLQPAPRLGAEIAHQINEWKMNASYIHAFQQNRLASFEIGPTPSYNLLNAGLSYTEKIQSVSWTGYLRLSNLLNQDIRYATTPETVRLYAPQPGRSLMVGVKATF
;
A
#
# COMPACT_ATOMS: atom_id res chain seq x y z
N MET A 1 22.88 23.98 -12.93
CA MET A 1 23.15 23.77 -14.34
C MET A 1 21.85 23.29 -14.98
N LYS A 2 21.17 24.14 -15.75
CA LYS A 2 19.84 23.86 -16.29
C LYS A 2 19.94 22.84 -17.43
N PHE A 3 19.42 21.64 -17.25
CA PHE A 3 19.18 20.71 -18.35
C PHE A 3 17.74 20.89 -18.82
N SER A 4 17.59 21.62 -19.91
CA SER A 4 16.37 21.70 -20.68
C SER A 4 16.32 20.48 -21.62
N ILE A 5 15.52 19.47 -21.32
CA ILE A 5 15.18 18.41 -22.24
C ILE A 5 13.87 18.81 -22.93
N ARG A 6 13.98 19.11 -24.23
CA ARG A 6 12.86 19.46 -25.11
C ARG A 6 11.93 18.26 -25.28
N SER A 7 10.70 18.43 -24.84
CA SER A 7 9.56 17.51 -25.03
C SER A 7 9.04 17.55 -26.47
N SER A 8 9.73 16.92 -27.40
CA SER A 8 9.24 16.87 -28.79
C SER A 8 9.82 15.68 -29.54
N LEU A 9 9.54 14.44 -29.11
CA LEU A 9 9.92 13.25 -29.91
C LEU A 9 9.24 11.92 -29.49
N ILE A 10 8.04 11.90 -28.97
CA ILE A 10 7.34 10.62 -28.63
C ILE A 10 6.01 10.43 -29.41
N LEU A 11 5.56 11.37 -30.23
CA LEU A 11 4.25 11.25 -30.89
C LEU A 11 4.29 10.70 -32.34
N THR A 12 5.45 10.29 -32.85
CA THR A 12 5.55 9.91 -34.29
C THR A 12 5.93 8.45 -34.58
N ALA A 13 6.03 7.59 -33.56
CA ALA A 13 6.50 6.20 -33.74
C ALA A 13 5.42 5.11 -33.68
N VAL A 14 4.12 5.45 -33.55
CA VAL A 14 3.04 4.45 -33.38
C VAL A 14 2.20 4.22 -34.66
N ILE A 15 2.43 4.91 -35.74
CA ILE A 15 1.66 4.71 -37.01
C ILE A 15 2.55 4.04 -38.03
N GLY A 16 2.81 2.75 -37.89
CA GLY A 16 3.62 2.06 -38.91
C GLY A 16 3.68 0.53 -38.83
N ILE A 17 2.75 -0.15 -38.16
CA ILE A 17 2.67 -1.62 -38.26
C ILE A 17 1.22 -2.03 -38.54
N SER A 18 0.83 -1.95 -39.79
CA SER A 18 -0.35 -2.63 -40.31
C SER A 18 0.05 -3.31 -41.62
N ALA A 19 0.27 -4.61 -41.57
CA ALA A 19 -0.09 -5.60 -42.59
C ALA A 19 0.69 -6.89 -42.40
N GLY A 20 -0.02 -7.98 -42.22
CA GLY A 20 0.56 -9.27 -42.49
C GLY A 20 0.01 -10.46 -41.73
N SER A 21 -0.88 -11.19 -42.39
CA SER A 21 -1.23 -12.60 -42.24
C SER A 21 -2.17 -13.00 -41.09
N LYS A 22 -3.43 -13.24 -41.49
CA LYS A 22 -4.41 -14.02 -40.76
C LYS A 22 -3.97 -15.50 -40.68
N ALA A 23 -3.51 -15.93 -39.55
CA ALA A 23 -3.52 -17.34 -39.18
C ALA A 23 -4.69 -17.51 -38.20
N SER A 24 -5.71 -18.24 -38.64
CA SER A 24 -6.86 -18.61 -37.83
C SER A 24 -6.42 -19.75 -36.89
N TYR A 25 -6.19 -19.43 -35.63
CA TYR A 25 -6.09 -20.44 -34.57
C TYR A 25 -7.42 -20.52 -33.82
N ALA A 26 -7.89 -21.76 -33.63
CA ALA A 26 -9.11 -22.02 -32.90
C ALA A 26 -9.04 -21.44 -31.50
N GLN A 27 -10.03 -20.65 -31.16
CA GLN A 27 -10.25 -20.11 -29.82
C GLN A 27 -10.55 -21.30 -28.90
N ALA A 28 -9.59 -21.66 -28.05
CA ALA A 28 -9.86 -22.56 -26.94
C ALA A 28 -10.67 -21.78 -25.90
N ASP A 29 -11.86 -22.27 -25.56
CA ASP A 29 -12.62 -21.78 -24.41
C ASP A 29 -11.70 -21.70 -23.19
N PRO A 30 -11.71 -20.62 -22.39
CA PRO A 30 -10.91 -20.55 -21.19
C PRO A 30 -11.41 -21.60 -20.20
N THR A 31 -10.66 -22.69 -20.07
CA THR A 31 -10.87 -23.65 -18.98
C THR A 31 -10.72 -22.92 -17.65
N PRO A 32 -11.60 -23.14 -16.67
CA PRO A 32 -11.51 -22.47 -15.38
C PRO A 32 -10.18 -22.81 -14.71
N GLU A 33 -9.38 -21.77 -14.42
CA GLU A 33 -8.09 -21.88 -13.76
C GLU A 33 -8.21 -22.60 -12.41
N THR A 34 -7.54 -23.73 -12.27
CA THR A 34 -7.51 -24.58 -11.08
C THR A 34 -6.31 -24.26 -10.19
N GLY A 35 -6.08 -23.01 -9.87
CA GLY A 35 -5.07 -22.60 -8.91
C GLY A 35 -5.64 -21.55 -7.96
N LEU A 36 -5.10 -21.45 -6.75
CA LEU A 36 -5.29 -20.27 -5.88
C LEU A 36 -4.60 -19.06 -6.53
N VAL A 37 -5.07 -18.70 -7.72
CA VAL A 37 -4.77 -17.42 -8.33
C VAL A 37 -5.73 -16.44 -7.68
N ILE A 38 -5.18 -15.40 -7.08
CA ILE A 38 -5.95 -14.26 -6.62
C ILE A 38 -6.44 -13.53 -7.87
N GLN A 39 -7.43 -14.10 -8.55
CA GLN A 39 -8.19 -13.44 -9.60
C GLN A 39 -9.64 -13.40 -9.14
N SER A 40 -10.12 -12.22 -8.84
CA SER A 40 -11.54 -12.03 -8.58
C SER A 40 -12.28 -11.86 -9.91
N ASN A 41 -12.92 -12.90 -10.36
CA ASN A 41 -14.08 -12.72 -11.22
C ASN A 41 -15.27 -12.30 -10.36
N ALA A 42 -16.04 -11.33 -10.80
CA ALA A 42 -17.20 -10.78 -10.09
C ALA A 42 -18.29 -11.81 -9.71
N ASN A 43 -18.14 -13.05 -10.11
CA ASN A 43 -19.03 -14.19 -9.84
C ASN A 43 -18.41 -15.27 -8.94
N GLN A 44 -17.23 -15.06 -8.31
CA GLN A 44 -16.70 -16.07 -7.39
C GLN A 44 -17.50 -16.13 -6.10
N GLU A 45 -17.90 -17.34 -5.76
CA GLU A 45 -18.49 -17.69 -4.46
C GLU A 45 -17.57 -17.17 -3.34
N SER A 46 -18.15 -16.54 -2.33
CA SER A 46 -17.41 -16.04 -1.16
C SER A 46 -16.56 -17.15 -0.55
N ASN A 47 -15.27 -16.94 -0.60
CA ASN A 47 -14.26 -17.85 -0.13
C ASN A 47 -13.44 -17.18 0.97
N LEU A 48 -13.22 -17.85 2.08
CA LEU A 48 -12.44 -17.32 3.20
C LEU A 48 -10.97 -17.02 2.86
N LEU A 49 -10.45 -17.60 1.78
CA LEU A 49 -9.11 -17.32 1.26
C LEU A 49 -9.08 -16.26 0.14
N SER A 50 -10.24 -15.78 -0.31
CA SER A 50 -10.32 -14.73 -1.32
C SER A 50 -9.97 -13.37 -0.72
N PRO A 51 -9.53 -12.39 -1.53
CA PRO A 51 -9.35 -11.03 -1.09
C PRO A 51 -10.62 -10.48 -0.42
N SER A 52 -10.45 -9.75 0.66
CA SER A 52 -11.58 -9.08 1.33
C SER A 52 -12.17 -7.95 0.48
N LYS A 53 -11.35 -7.40 -0.43
CA LYS A 53 -11.72 -6.41 -1.44
C LYS A 53 -10.75 -6.50 -2.62
N THR A 54 -11.28 -6.35 -3.83
CA THR A 54 -10.52 -6.19 -5.06
C THR A 54 -10.99 -4.95 -5.78
N LEU A 55 -10.04 -4.11 -6.20
CA LEU A 55 -10.28 -2.97 -7.07
C LEU A 55 -9.71 -3.29 -8.46
N SER A 56 -10.50 -3.17 -9.50
CA SER A 56 -10.08 -3.41 -10.88
C SER A 56 -10.96 -2.62 -11.87
N GLY A 57 -10.54 -2.52 -13.12
CA GLY A 57 -11.30 -1.88 -14.18
C GLY A 57 -11.73 -0.44 -13.86
N ASP A 58 -12.99 -0.10 -14.13
CA ASP A 58 -13.54 1.25 -13.92
C ASP A 58 -13.54 1.66 -12.44
N GLU A 59 -13.74 0.70 -11.50
CA GLU A 59 -13.71 1.00 -10.06
C GLU A 59 -12.32 1.46 -9.63
N LEU A 60 -11.27 0.77 -10.04
CA LEU A 60 -9.89 1.18 -9.79
C LEU A 60 -9.59 2.52 -10.46
N GLN A 61 -9.92 2.67 -11.74
CA GLN A 61 -9.67 3.89 -12.49
C GLN A 61 -10.32 5.13 -11.84
N ASN A 62 -11.52 4.99 -11.29
CA ASN A 62 -12.24 6.09 -10.62
C ASN A 62 -11.66 6.44 -9.25
N LYS A 63 -10.97 5.50 -8.59
CA LYS A 63 -10.40 5.65 -7.24
C LYS A 63 -8.89 5.92 -7.24
N LEU A 64 -8.22 5.79 -8.39
CA LEU A 64 -6.79 6.06 -8.50
C LEU A 64 -6.46 7.46 -7.99
N GLY A 65 -5.62 7.51 -6.95
CA GLY A 65 -5.02 8.72 -6.39
C GLY A 65 -3.53 8.79 -6.69
N SER A 66 -2.88 9.81 -6.19
CA SER A 66 -1.44 10.05 -6.37
C SER A 66 -0.54 9.03 -5.64
N SER A 67 -1.09 8.25 -4.71
CA SER A 67 -0.39 7.24 -3.93
C SER A 67 -1.30 6.06 -3.59
N LEU A 68 -0.72 4.95 -3.14
CA LEU A 68 -1.47 3.76 -2.74
C LEU A 68 -2.41 4.04 -1.55
N GLY A 69 -1.95 4.83 -0.58
CA GLY A 69 -2.80 5.27 0.54
C GLY A 69 -3.98 6.11 0.09
N ALA A 70 -3.77 7.09 -0.79
CA ALA A 70 -4.82 7.94 -1.33
C ALA A 70 -5.85 7.11 -2.14
N THR A 71 -5.38 6.15 -2.95
CA THR A 71 -6.23 5.24 -3.75
C THR A 71 -7.16 4.41 -2.86
N LEU A 72 -6.69 3.95 -1.72
CA LEU A 72 -7.41 3.00 -0.86
C LEU A 72 -8.10 3.66 0.35
N SER A 73 -7.85 4.94 0.63
CA SER A 73 -8.30 5.63 1.85
C SER A 73 -9.82 5.60 2.08
N ASN A 74 -10.61 5.43 1.02
CA ASN A 74 -12.07 5.40 1.07
C ASN A 74 -12.65 3.97 1.08
N GLU A 75 -11.78 2.94 1.17
CA GLU A 75 -12.24 1.57 1.31
C GLU A 75 -12.57 1.22 2.77
N LEU A 76 -13.47 0.24 2.95
CA LEU A 76 -13.96 -0.19 4.26
C LEU A 76 -12.83 -0.69 5.15
N GLY A 77 -12.67 -0.08 6.34
CA GLY A 77 -11.63 -0.39 7.30
C GLY A 77 -10.22 0.05 6.89
N ILE A 78 -10.08 0.91 5.86
CA ILE A 78 -8.81 1.45 5.41
C ILE A 78 -8.82 2.97 5.49
N SER A 79 -7.81 3.53 6.11
CA SER A 79 -7.44 4.94 6.10
C SER A 79 -6.05 5.10 5.51
N ALA A 80 -5.52 6.31 5.51
CA ALA A 80 -4.21 6.60 4.95
C ALA A 80 -3.38 7.50 5.87
N THR A 81 -2.06 7.39 5.80
CA THR A 81 -1.16 8.45 6.30
C THR A 81 -1.12 9.58 5.27
N GLY A 82 -0.86 10.80 5.69
CA GLY A 82 -0.91 11.96 4.80
C GLY A 82 0.37 12.78 4.82
N PHE A 83 1.44 12.29 4.15
CA PHE A 83 2.65 13.08 3.92
C PHE A 83 2.66 13.68 2.51
N GLY A 84 1.73 14.59 2.22
CA GLY A 84 1.59 15.18 0.90
C GLY A 84 1.03 14.20 -0.15
N SER A 85 1.20 14.53 -1.43
CA SER A 85 0.70 13.72 -2.55
C SER A 85 1.53 12.46 -2.79
N GLY A 86 2.85 12.51 -2.59
CA GLY A 86 3.76 11.42 -2.92
C GLY A 86 3.77 10.30 -1.88
N ALA A 87 3.82 10.65 -0.62
CA ALA A 87 3.96 9.68 0.47
C ALA A 87 2.69 9.56 1.29
N SER A 88 1.86 8.58 0.95
CA SER A 88 0.70 8.19 1.75
C SER A 88 0.54 6.68 1.70
N ARG A 89 0.61 6.05 2.88
CA ARG A 89 0.51 4.60 3.04
C ARG A 89 -0.89 4.20 3.48
N PRO A 90 -1.37 3.02 3.09
CA PRO A 90 -2.60 2.45 3.62
C PRO A 90 -2.43 2.09 5.11
N VAL A 91 -3.46 2.40 5.89
CA VAL A 91 -3.60 2.02 7.30
C VAL A 91 -4.83 1.13 7.40
N ILE A 92 -4.65 -0.14 7.78
CA ILE A 92 -5.74 -1.12 7.86
C ILE A 92 -6.14 -1.31 9.32
N ARG A 93 -7.38 -0.97 9.69
CA ARG A 93 -7.90 -1.12 11.06
C ARG A 93 -7.02 -0.45 12.14
N GLY A 94 -6.37 0.66 11.78
CA GLY A 94 -5.45 1.38 12.68
C GLY A 94 -4.05 0.77 12.76
N LEU A 95 -3.71 -0.18 11.90
CA LEU A 95 -2.39 -0.80 11.80
C LEU A 95 -1.68 -0.34 10.52
N GLU A 96 -0.40 -0.02 10.62
CA GLU A 96 0.43 0.50 9.51
C GLU A 96 1.86 -0.06 9.53
N GLY A 97 2.69 0.41 8.61
CA GLY A 97 4.11 0.09 8.53
C GLY A 97 4.35 -1.41 8.39
N ALA A 98 5.19 -1.97 9.23
CA ALA A 98 5.54 -3.39 9.19
C ALA A 98 4.36 -4.36 9.46
N ARG A 99 3.17 -3.85 9.87
CA ARG A 99 1.95 -4.63 10.09
C ARG A 99 1.02 -4.69 8.90
N VAL A 100 1.28 -3.87 7.86
CA VAL A 100 0.58 -3.89 6.58
C VAL A 100 1.60 -4.13 5.48
N GLN A 101 1.62 -5.32 4.92
CA GLN A 101 2.58 -5.68 3.88
C GLN A 101 2.07 -5.22 2.51
N ILE A 102 2.96 -4.63 1.71
CA ILE A 102 2.68 -4.22 0.33
C ILE A 102 3.46 -5.12 -0.62
N LEU A 103 2.72 -5.71 -1.54
CA LEU A 103 3.26 -6.65 -2.53
C LEU A 103 3.01 -6.12 -3.95
N GLU A 104 3.84 -6.58 -4.86
CA GLU A 104 3.62 -6.52 -6.29
C GLU A 104 3.69 -7.93 -6.87
N ASN A 105 2.60 -8.37 -7.53
CA ASN A 105 2.48 -9.72 -8.08
C ASN A 105 2.81 -10.84 -7.08
N GLY A 106 2.45 -10.65 -5.79
CA GLY A 106 2.66 -11.63 -4.72
C GLY A 106 4.05 -11.68 -4.10
N LEU A 107 4.97 -10.79 -4.48
CA LEU A 107 6.30 -10.60 -3.90
C LEU A 107 6.42 -9.20 -3.27
N SER A 108 7.29 -9.05 -2.27
CA SER A 108 7.48 -7.76 -1.60
C SER A 108 7.94 -6.66 -2.57
N VAL A 109 7.44 -5.45 -2.40
CA VAL A 109 7.93 -4.27 -3.13
C VAL A 109 9.38 -3.95 -2.76
N SER A 110 9.78 -4.31 -1.53
CA SER A 110 11.16 -4.17 -1.03
C SER A 110 11.71 -2.74 -1.07
N ASP A 111 10.84 -1.77 -0.84
CA ASP A 111 11.19 -0.37 -0.57
C ASP A 111 11.48 -0.12 0.92
N VAL A 112 11.50 1.12 1.35
CA VAL A 112 11.65 1.52 2.76
C VAL A 112 10.39 2.19 3.32
N SER A 113 9.27 2.14 2.61
CA SER A 113 8.00 2.77 3.01
C SER A 113 7.44 2.22 4.33
N SER A 114 7.75 0.97 4.68
CA SER A 114 7.35 0.37 5.97
C SER A 114 8.09 0.94 7.18
N ILE A 115 9.17 1.68 6.97
CA ILE A 115 10.03 2.23 8.02
C ILE A 115 9.47 3.55 8.53
N SER A 116 9.15 4.47 7.60
CA SER A 116 8.59 5.77 7.93
C SER A 116 7.45 6.17 6.99
N ALA A 117 6.53 7.02 7.46
CA ALA A 117 5.34 7.41 6.72
C ALA A 117 5.61 8.44 5.61
N ASP A 118 6.73 9.14 5.65
CA ASP A 118 7.21 10.06 4.62
C ASP A 118 7.85 9.35 3.42
N HIS A 119 8.15 8.06 3.53
CA HIS A 119 8.68 7.27 2.43
C HIS A 119 7.55 6.71 1.56
N ALA A 120 7.53 7.10 0.29
CA ALA A 120 6.55 6.62 -0.68
C ALA A 120 6.72 5.12 -0.98
N THR A 121 5.59 4.44 -1.26
CA THR A 121 5.63 3.07 -1.79
C THR A 121 6.13 3.08 -3.23
N ALA A 122 7.01 2.14 -3.57
CA ALA A 122 7.58 2.04 -4.90
C ALA A 122 6.66 1.22 -5.85
N ASN A 123 5.46 1.72 -6.10
CA ASN A 123 4.48 1.13 -7.02
C ASN A 123 4.09 2.11 -8.12
N ALA A 124 4.07 1.62 -9.37
CA ALA A 124 3.56 2.36 -10.52
C ALA A 124 2.04 2.12 -10.66
N LEU A 125 1.23 3.00 -10.04
CA LEU A 125 -0.22 2.81 -9.99
C LEU A 125 -0.91 2.98 -11.35
N ASP A 126 -0.36 3.81 -12.24
CA ASP A 126 -0.93 4.09 -13.57
C ASP A 126 -0.88 2.87 -14.53
N SER A 127 0.00 1.89 -14.26
CA SER A 127 0.08 0.61 -14.98
C SER A 127 -0.56 -0.56 -14.24
N THR A 128 -1.20 -0.30 -13.09
CA THR A 128 -1.81 -1.32 -12.25
C THR A 128 -3.14 -1.79 -12.85
N ARG A 129 -3.28 -3.11 -13.01
CA ARG A 129 -4.53 -3.74 -13.45
C ARG A 129 -5.52 -3.94 -12.31
N GLN A 130 -5.01 -4.30 -11.12
CA GLN A 130 -5.82 -4.72 -9.98
C GLN A 130 -5.08 -4.47 -8.67
N ILE A 131 -5.82 -4.11 -7.63
CA ILE A 131 -5.33 -4.03 -6.26
C ILE A 131 -6.19 -4.94 -5.39
N GLU A 132 -5.56 -5.81 -4.64
CA GLU A 132 -6.19 -6.77 -3.74
C GLU A 132 -5.84 -6.46 -2.29
N ILE A 133 -6.84 -6.58 -1.42
CA ILE A 133 -6.68 -6.44 0.03
C ILE A 133 -6.98 -7.78 0.66
N LEU A 134 -5.99 -8.38 1.32
CA LEU A 134 -6.09 -9.72 1.92
C LEU A 134 -5.95 -9.64 3.44
N ARG A 135 -6.74 -10.46 4.12
CA ARG A 135 -6.74 -10.56 5.59
C ARG A 135 -6.88 -12.03 6.03
N GLY A 136 -6.55 -12.34 7.27
CA GLY A 136 -6.71 -13.68 7.83
C GLY A 136 -5.81 -14.74 7.19
N ALA A 137 -6.36 -15.93 6.91
CA ALA A 137 -5.59 -17.06 6.40
C ALA A 137 -4.91 -16.79 5.06
N SER A 138 -5.55 -16.01 4.18
CA SER A 138 -4.97 -15.65 2.88
C SER A 138 -3.70 -14.80 3.01
N ALA A 139 -3.60 -13.95 4.04
CA ALA A 139 -2.41 -13.15 4.29
C ALA A 139 -1.21 -14.00 4.72
N LEU A 140 -1.43 -15.13 5.41
CA LEU A 140 -0.34 -16.04 5.83
C LEU A 140 0.42 -16.66 4.65
N MET A 141 -0.20 -16.76 3.48
CA MET A 141 0.49 -17.22 2.28
C MET A 141 1.70 -16.35 1.93
N TYR A 142 1.64 -15.05 2.21
CA TYR A 142 2.59 -14.07 1.66
C TYR A 142 3.57 -13.51 2.70
N GLY A 143 3.23 -13.51 3.99
CA GLY A 143 4.14 -13.00 4.99
C GLY A 143 3.71 -13.28 6.42
N SER A 144 4.69 -13.30 7.32
CA SER A 144 4.46 -13.20 8.76
C SER A 144 4.31 -11.73 9.15
N GLY A 145 3.56 -11.46 10.22
CA GLY A 145 3.45 -10.09 10.75
C GLY A 145 2.41 -9.20 10.08
N SER A 146 1.73 -9.66 9.03
CA SER A 146 0.63 -8.94 8.38
C SER A 146 -0.62 -8.91 9.26
N SER A 147 -0.48 -8.45 10.53
CA SER A 147 -1.58 -8.42 11.51
C SER A 147 -2.72 -7.45 11.12
N GLY A 148 -2.43 -6.44 10.32
CA GLY A 148 -3.41 -5.57 9.66
C GLY A 148 -3.96 -6.16 8.37
N GLY A 149 -3.17 -6.97 7.70
CA GLY A 149 -3.43 -7.52 6.38
C GLY A 149 -2.32 -7.19 5.39
N LEU A 150 -2.59 -7.45 4.11
CA LEU A 150 -1.68 -7.09 3.03
C LEU A 150 -2.42 -6.52 1.84
N ILE A 151 -1.69 -5.78 1.02
CA ILE A 151 -2.16 -5.20 -0.22
C ILE A 151 -1.27 -5.74 -1.33
N ASN A 152 -1.88 -6.34 -2.36
CA ASN A 152 -1.20 -6.86 -3.52
C ASN A 152 -1.56 -6.04 -4.75
N VAL A 153 -0.59 -5.36 -5.30
CA VAL A 153 -0.70 -4.61 -6.57
C VAL A 153 -0.37 -5.55 -7.70
N ILE A 154 -1.27 -5.70 -8.66
CA ILE A 154 -1.12 -6.62 -9.78
C ILE A 154 -0.99 -5.82 -11.06
N ASN A 155 0.07 -6.09 -11.80
CA ASN A 155 0.27 -5.67 -13.18
C ASN A 155 0.36 -6.92 -14.07
N ASP A 156 0.32 -6.74 -15.39
CA ASP A 156 0.37 -7.83 -16.36
C ASP A 156 1.73 -7.91 -17.08
N ARG A 157 2.82 -7.38 -16.50
CA ARG A 157 4.15 -7.39 -17.13
C ARG A 157 4.62 -8.77 -17.50
N ILE A 158 4.30 -9.78 -16.69
CA ILE A 158 4.51 -11.19 -17.02
C ILE A 158 3.15 -11.79 -17.39
N ALA A 159 2.90 -11.88 -18.69
CA ALA A 159 1.67 -12.44 -19.21
C ALA A 159 1.59 -13.96 -18.93
N THR A 160 0.42 -14.42 -18.54
CA THR A 160 0.14 -15.85 -18.25
C THR A 160 -0.56 -16.56 -19.41
N SER A 161 -0.96 -15.82 -20.44
CA SER A 161 -1.61 -16.29 -21.66
C SER A 161 -1.22 -15.42 -22.85
N LEU A 162 -1.36 -15.95 -24.06
CA LEU A 162 -1.11 -15.17 -25.28
C LEU A 162 -2.27 -14.19 -25.51
N PRO A 163 -2.02 -12.88 -25.66
CA PRO A 163 -3.01 -11.98 -26.21
C PRO A 163 -3.34 -12.37 -27.66
N GLY A 164 -4.63 -12.52 -27.97
CA GLY A 164 -5.08 -12.93 -29.30
C GLY A 164 -4.82 -11.89 -30.39
N GLU A 165 -4.77 -10.62 -29.99
CA GLU A 165 -4.52 -9.45 -30.85
C GLU A 165 -3.60 -8.49 -30.10
N VAL A 166 -3.11 -7.47 -30.77
CA VAL A 166 -2.45 -6.35 -30.10
C VAL A 166 -3.50 -5.59 -29.31
N THR A 167 -3.34 -5.51 -28.00
CA THR A 167 -4.23 -4.81 -27.09
C THR A 167 -3.47 -3.78 -26.31
N GLY A 168 -4.16 -2.79 -25.79
CA GLY A 168 -3.50 -1.79 -24.97
C GLY A 168 -4.41 -0.64 -24.57
N SER A 169 -3.82 0.32 -23.87
CA SER A 169 -4.49 1.56 -23.52
C SER A 169 -3.53 2.74 -23.52
N LEU A 170 -4.05 3.89 -23.93
CA LEU A 170 -3.40 5.18 -23.77
C LEU A 170 -4.29 6.03 -22.89
N ASN A 171 -3.73 6.71 -21.91
CA ASN A 171 -4.48 7.60 -21.02
C ASN A 171 -3.73 8.92 -20.88
N THR A 172 -4.47 10.02 -20.86
CA THR A 172 -3.94 11.34 -20.50
C THR A 172 -4.95 12.10 -19.66
N SER A 173 -4.45 12.83 -18.66
CA SER A 173 -5.30 13.63 -17.79
C SER A 173 -4.61 14.92 -17.33
N TYR A 174 -5.44 15.87 -16.93
CA TYR A 174 -5.04 17.10 -16.28
C TYR A 174 -5.87 17.34 -15.03
N GLU A 175 -5.24 17.72 -13.94
CA GLU A 175 -5.85 18.01 -12.65
C GLU A 175 -5.59 19.45 -12.23
N THR A 176 -6.61 20.12 -11.69
CA THR A 176 -6.54 21.58 -11.43
C THR A 176 -5.89 21.93 -10.11
N VAL A 177 -5.98 21.11 -9.07
CA VAL A 177 -5.55 21.44 -7.70
C VAL A 177 -4.04 21.62 -7.59
N ASP A 178 -3.28 20.88 -8.39
CA ASP A 178 -1.82 20.86 -8.44
C ASP A 178 -1.26 21.11 -9.84
N GLN A 179 -2.15 21.39 -10.82
CA GLN A 179 -1.84 21.49 -12.25
C GLN A 179 -1.21 20.19 -12.79
N GLY A 180 -1.60 19.06 -12.18
CA GLY A 180 -1.08 17.74 -12.46
C GLY A 180 -1.36 17.31 -13.90
N LYS A 181 -0.37 16.69 -14.54
CA LYS A 181 -0.46 16.15 -15.90
C LYS A 181 0.03 14.73 -15.88
N THR A 182 -0.80 13.81 -16.33
CA THR A 182 -0.44 12.39 -16.42
C THR A 182 -0.62 11.92 -17.87
N ALA A 183 0.33 11.13 -18.34
CA ALA A 183 0.23 10.37 -19.57
C ALA A 183 0.72 8.95 -19.30
N SER A 184 -0.07 7.93 -19.68
CA SER A 184 0.32 6.53 -19.54
C SER A 184 -0.03 5.71 -20.77
N ALA A 185 0.73 4.65 -21.01
CA ALA A 185 0.54 3.70 -22.08
C ALA A 185 0.79 2.28 -21.58
N VAL A 186 -0.09 1.36 -21.97
CA VAL A 186 0.08 -0.09 -21.80
C VAL A 186 -0.12 -0.74 -23.15
N LEU A 187 0.75 -1.68 -23.51
CA LEU A 187 0.69 -2.42 -24.76
C LEU A 187 1.00 -3.89 -24.54
N ASP A 188 0.10 -4.75 -24.99
CA ASP A 188 0.25 -6.21 -24.98
C ASP A 188 0.22 -6.73 -26.42
N SER A 189 1.12 -7.64 -26.73
CA SER A 189 1.24 -8.27 -28.04
C SER A 189 1.76 -9.69 -27.93
N SER A 190 1.68 -10.46 -29.02
CA SER A 190 2.29 -11.78 -29.07
C SER A 190 2.92 -12.07 -30.43
N THR A 191 3.95 -12.92 -30.43
CA THR A 191 4.57 -13.47 -31.62
C THR A 191 4.91 -14.94 -31.41
N GLY A 192 4.20 -15.82 -32.11
CA GLY A 192 4.24 -17.27 -31.82
C GLY A 192 3.87 -17.54 -30.36
N PRO A 193 4.67 -18.31 -29.62
CA PRO A 193 4.40 -18.65 -28.23
C PRO A 193 4.86 -17.56 -27.22
N ILE A 194 5.34 -16.41 -27.70
CA ILE A 194 5.89 -15.35 -26.83
C ILE A 194 4.89 -14.22 -26.74
N ALA A 195 4.45 -13.92 -25.50
CA ALA A 195 3.73 -12.71 -25.16
C ALA A 195 4.73 -11.61 -24.75
N LEU A 196 4.42 -10.37 -25.15
CA LEU A 196 5.22 -9.18 -24.88
C LEU A 196 4.35 -8.13 -24.22
N HIS A 197 4.89 -7.47 -23.20
CA HIS A 197 4.24 -6.38 -22.46
C HIS A 197 5.14 -5.15 -22.42
N LEU A 198 4.52 -3.97 -22.53
CA LEU A 198 5.15 -2.68 -22.25
C LEU A 198 4.18 -1.82 -21.46
N ASP A 199 4.64 -1.21 -20.40
CA ASP A 199 3.93 -0.16 -19.67
C ASP A 199 4.84 1.03 -19.41
N THR A 200 4.27 2.23 -19.44
CA THR A 200 4.97 3.46 -19.07
C THR A 200 3.98 4.51 -18.60
N ALA A 201 4.38 5.32 -17.64
CA ALA A 201 3.64 6.50 -17.23
C ALA A 201 4.60 7.65 -16.89
N ILE A 202 4.13 8.85 -17.09
CA ILE A 202 4.76 10.10 -16.67
C ILE A 202 3.68 10.95 -16.02
N SER A 203 3.90 11.32 -14.77
CA SER A 203 3.03 12.22 -14.01
C SER A 203 3.87 13.36 -13.42
N ASN A 204 3.41 14.59 -13.59
CA ASN A 204 4.04 15.77 -13.01
C ASN A 204 2.98 16.63 -12.35
N ALA A 205 3.13 16.92 -11.06
CA ALA A 205 2.23 17.74 -10.29
C ALA A 205 3.01 18.72 -9.43
N ASN A 206 2.60 19.98 -9.45
CA ASN A 206 3.14 21.02 -8.58
C ASN A 206 2.59 20.86 -7.16
N ASP A 207 3.04 21.74 -6.26
CA ASP A 207 2.39 21.90 -4.96
C ASP A 207 0.89 22.15 -5.12
N TYR A 208 0.08 21.48 -4.32
CA TYR A 208 -1.38 21.52 -4.44
C TYR A 208 -2.04 22.67 -3.69
N GLY A 209 -3.20 23.08 -4.17
CA GLY A 209 -4.08 24.03 -3.53
C GLY A 209 -4.75 23.46 -2.29
N ILE A 210 -4.87 24.25 -1.22
CA ILE A 210 -5.50 23.88 0.05
C ILE A 210 -6.65 24.83 0.42
N PRO A 211 -7.67 24.37 1.18
CA PRO A 211 -8.74 25.22 1.66
C PRO A 211 -8.30 26.04 2.89
N GLY A 212 -7.80 27.25 2.68
CA GLY A 212 -7.39 28.12 3.77
C GLY A 212 -5.91 28.01 4.13
N TYR A 213 -5.59 27.86 5.39
CA TYR A 213 -4.21 27.82 5.89
C TYR A 213 -3.66 26.41 6.00
N ALA A 214 -2.35 26.25 5.78
CA ALA A 214 -1.63 25.00 6.00
C ALA A 214 -1.71 24.58 7.48
N GLU A 215 -1.43 25.50 8.39
CA GLU A 215 -1.52 25.26 9.82
C GLU A 215 -2.99 25.14 10.29
N LEU A 216 -3.29 24.11 11.07
CA LEU A 216 -4.61 23.90 11.65
C LEU A 216 -4.93 25.04 12.64
N GLY A 217 -6.05 25.75 12.41
CA GLY A 217 -6.46 26.94 13.18
C GLY A 217 -5.85 28.25 12.64
N GLY A 218 -5.02 28.19 11.60
CA GLY A 218 -4.47 29.36 10.91
C GLY A 218 -3.43 30.13 11.71
N PRO A 219 -3.12 31.40 11.35
CA PRO A 219 -1.98 32.15 11.87
C PRO A 219 -2.05 32.50 13.36
N ASN A 220 -3.18 32.28 14.01
CA ASN A 220 -3.36 32.48 15.45
C ASN A 220 -3.33 31.15 16.23
N ALA A 221 -3.07 30.02 15.56
CA ALA A 221 -2.92 28.74 16.20
C ALA A 221 -1.70 28.74 17.12
N ASN A 222 -1.86 28.15 18.29
CA ASN A 222 -0.79 28.12 19.31
C ASN A 222 -0.42 26.64 19.58
N TRP A 223 -0.08 25.91 18.50
CA TRP A 223 0.37 24.54 18.61
C TRP A 223 1.87 24.52 18.91
N GLN A 224 2.27 24.00 20.06
CA GLN A 224 3.67 23.76 20.38
C GLN A 224 4.00 22.29 20.06
N ILE A 225 4.34 22.01 18.79
CA ILE A 225 4.60 20.64 18.33
C ILE A 225 5.97 20.16 18.77
N SER A 226 6.96 21.02 18.71
CA SER A 226 8.31 20.80 19.25
C SER A 226 8.95 22.15 19.51
N PRO A 227 9.66 22.30 20.62
CA PRO A 227 10.51 23.47 20.81
C PRO A 227 11.56 23.49 19.68
N GLY A 228 11.57 24.57 18.88
CA GLY A 228 12.51 24.74 17.76
C GLY A 228 11.92 24.62 16.36
N VAL A 229 10.72 24.03 16.20
CA VAL A 229 9.99 24.13 14.92
C VAL A 229 9.45 25.54 14.76
N PRO A 230 9.68 26.25 13.60
CA PRO A 230 9.13 27.54 13.36
C PRO A 230 7.63 27.57 13.55
N GLN A 231 7.15 28.33 14.51
CA GLN A 231 5.73 28.55 14.72
C GLN A 231 5.29 29.71 13.84
N ASN A 232 4.09 29.61 13.27
CA ASN A 232 3.53 30.60 12.33
C ASN A 232 4.12 30.52 10.92
N VAL A 233 3.90 29.36 10.24
CA VAL A 233 4.11 29.29 8.80
C VAL A 233 2.80 29.75 8.13
N PRO A 234 2.72 31.01 7.63
CA PRO A 234 1.46 31.60 7.16
C PRO A 234 1.08 31.14 5.74
N TYR A 235 1.43 29.92 5.37
CA TYR A 235 1.05 29.40 4.05
C TYR A 235 -0.46 29.28 3.96
N SER A 236 -1.04 29.89 2.95
CA SER A 236 -2.46 29.86 2.69
C SER A 236 -2.75 29.66 1.21
N GLY A 237 -3.80 28.89 0.91
CA GLY A 237 -4.24 28.62 -0.45
C GLY A 237 -3.38 27.62 -1.22
N LYS A 238 -2.11 27.39 -0.83
CA LYS A 238 -1.19 26.43 -1.44
C LYS A 238 -0.25 25.84 -0.37
N LEU A 239 -0.02 24.53 -0.42
CA LEU A 239 0.86 23.83 0.49
C LEU A 239 2.25 23.67 -0.14
N PRO A 240 3.31 24.30 0.39
CA PRO A 240 4.66 24.08 -0.09
C PRO A 240 5.14 22.66 0.15
N PHE A 241 6.08 22.19 -0.68
CA PHE A 241 6.63 20.84 -0.61
C PHE A 241 5.56 19.73 -0.67
N SER A 242 4.55 19.92 -1.52
CA SER A 242 3.53 18.91 -1.78
C SER A 242 3.49 18.45 -3.23
N PHE A 243 4.46 18.85 -4.04
CA PHE A 243 4.63 18.42 -5.43
C PHE A 243 4.87 16.91 -5.56
N ASN A 244 4.59 16.34 -6.75
CA ASN A 244 4.69 14.91 -6.99
C ASN A 244 4.99 14.62 -8.47
N ASP A 245 6.23 14.23 -8.75
CA ASP A 245 6.69 13.88 -10.09
C ASP A 245 7.10 12.40 -10.13
N GLN A 246 6.44 11.61 -10.96
CA GLN A 246 6.72 10.18 -11.08
C GLN A 246 6.85 9.78 -12.56
N ASN A 247 7.75 8.86 -12.85
CA ASN A 247 7.81 8.17 -14.12
C ASN A 247 8.21 6.72 -13.94
N ASN A 248 7.62 5.85 -14.77
CA ASN A 248 7.98 4.44 -14.82
C ASN A 248 8.10 3.95 -16.27
N LEU A 249 8.89 2.89 -16.42
CA LEU A 249 8.97 2.07 -17.63
C LEU A 249 9.05 0.60 -17.21
N GLY A 250 8.08 -0.18 -17.66
CA GLY A 250 8.02 -1.63 -17.47
C GLY A 250 8.05 -2.37 -18.79
N LEU A 251 8.81 -3.45 -18.85
CA LEU A 251 8.87 -4.37 -19.99
C LEU A 251 8.72 -5.79 -19.50
N GLY A 252 8.00 -6.61 -20.24
CA GLY A 252 7.80 -8.02 -19.93
C GLY A 252 7.82 -8.89 -21.17
N ALA A 253 8.27 -10.13 -21.00
CA ALA A 253 8.21 -11.17 -22.00
C ALA A 253 7.93 -12.52 -21.35
N SER A 254 6.99 -13.29 -21.94
CA SER A 254 6.59 -14.60 -21.43
C SER A 254 6.52 -15.62 -22.56
N TYR A 255 7.14 -16.77 -22.35
CA TYR A 255 6.89 -17.95 -23.17
C TYR A 255 5.67 -18.69 -22.62
N ILE A 256 4.67 -18.89 -23.47
CA ILE A 256 3.41 -19.58 -23.13
C ILE A 256 3.43 -20.93 -23.81
N GLY A 257 3.43 -21.99 -23.01
CA GLY A 257 3.36 -23.38 -23.46
C GLY A 257 2.03 -24.02 -23.09
N ASP A 258 1.81 -25.26 -23.55
CA ASP A 258 0.58 -26.02 -23.31
C ASP A 258 0.34 -26.29 -21.81
N HIS A 259 1.41 -26.46 -21.04
CA HIS A 259 1.35 -26.81 -19.61
C HIS A 259 1.71 -25.63 -18.67
N GLY A 260 1.77 -24.40 -19.16
CA GLY A 260 2.08 -23.25 -18.29
C GLY A 260 2.86 -22.17 -19.00
N TYR A 261 3.55 -21.35 -18.22
CA TYR A 261 4.33 -20.23 -18.75
C TYR A 261 5.63 -20.01 -17.99
N THR A 262 6.56 -19.31 -18.63
CA THR A 262 7.75 -18.74 -18.00
C THR A 262 7.94 -17.33 -18.54
N GLY A 263 8.02 -16.35 -17.64
CA GLY A 263 8.17 -14.97 -18.03
C GLY A 263 9.18 -14.22 -17.17
N VAL A 264 9.68 -13.14 -17.73
CA VAL A 264 10.59 -12.19 -17.09
C VAL A 264 10.07 -10.78 -17.29
N SER A 265 10.33 -9.92 -16.32
CA SER A 265 10.07 -8.49 -16.46
C SER A 265 11.15 -7.63 -15.84
N VAL A 266 11.25 -6.41 -16.32
CA VAL A 266 12.07 -5.35 -15.75
C VAL A 266 11.24 -4.09 -15.61
N GLU A 267 11.39 -3.42 -14.47
CA GLU A 267 10.80 -2.11 -14.21
C GLU A 267 11.85 -1.13 -13.72
N ARG A 268 11.71 0.09 -14.16
CA ARG A 268 12.35 1.26 -13.56
C ARG A 268 11.31 2.27 -13.16
N LEU A 269 11.32 2.65 -11.87
CA LEU A 269 10.49 3.68 -11.28
C LEU A 269 11.39 4.81 -10.78
N ASN A 270 11.08 6.07 -11.12
CA ASN A 270 11.66 7.25 -10.49
C ASN A 270 10.54 8.10 -9.95
N HIS A 271 10.71 8.63 -8.74
CA HIS A 271 9.72 9.39 -8.02
C HIS A 271 10.40 10.52 -7.25
N ASN A 272 10.00 11.77 -7.50
CA ASN A 272 10.49 12.96 -6.84
C ASN A 272 9.29 13.69 -6.22
N TYR A 273 9.25 13.79 -4.91
CA TYR A 273 8.08 14.31 -4.21
C TYR A 273 8.45 15.12 -2.98
N GLY A 274 7.63 16.10 -2.67
CA GLY A 274 7.78 16.94 -1.50
C GLY A 274 7.27 16.26 -0.22
N VAL A 275 7.88 16.63 0.90
CA VAL A 275 7.51 16.24 2.27
C VAL A 275 7.08 17.49 3.01
N PRO A 276 5.75 17.75 3.14
CA PRO A 276 5.22 19.02 3.63
C PRO A 276 5.20 19.07 5.16
N THR A 277 6.38 19.11 5.77
CA THR A 277 6.57 19.42 7.19
C THR A 277 6.68 20.95 7.38
N ALA A 278 6.77 21.41 8.62
CA ALA A 278 6.96 22.84 8.91
C ALA A 278 8.23 23.40 8.28
N ASP A 279 9.32 22.64 8.30
CA ASP A 279 10.60 23.01 7.70
C ASP A 279 10.65 22.72 6.20
N GLY A 280 9.80 21.81 5.72
CA GLY A 280 9.77 21.37 4.34
C GLY A 280 10.97 20.53 3.94
N GLY A 281 10.84 19.84 2.82
CA GLY A 281 11.88 18.99 2.24
C GLY A 281 11.34 18.19 1.09
N PHE A 282 12.17 17.36 0.48
CA PHE A 282 11.72 16.48 -0.60
C PHE A 282 12.59 15.22 -0.71
N ILE A 283 12.04 14.20 -1.34
CA ILE A 283 12.69 12.91 -1.55
C ILE A 283 12.80 12.62 -3.04
N GLN A 284 13.99 12.19 -3.47
CA GLN A 284 14.24 11.66 -4.82
C GLN A 284 14.49 10.17 -4.74
N GLN A 285 13.52 9.39 -5.20
CA GLN A 285 13.50 7.93 -5.13
C GLN A 285 13.70 7.32 -6.51
N SER A 286 14.43 6.21 -6.59
CA SER A 286 14.54 5.36 -7.77
C SER A 286 14.55 3.89 -7.37
N GLN A 287 13.85 3.05 -8.14
CA GLN A 287 13.88 1.60 -7.99
C GLN A 287 14.06 0.95 -9.36
N ASN A 288 14.93 -0.07 -9.43
CA ASN A 288 14.97 -1.03 -10.52
C ASN A 288 14.56 -2.39 -9.98
N ARG A 289 13.57 -3.01 -10.62
CA ARG A 289 13.03 -4.31 -10.25
C ARG A 289 13.15 -5.28 -11.41
N TYR A 290 13.52 -6.52 -11.11
CA TYR A 290 13.66 -7.62 -12.05
C TYR A 290 12.88 -8.82 -11.50
N ASP A 291 11.91 -9.30 -12.25
CA ASP A 291 11.09 -10.44 -11.84
C ASP A 291 11.21 -11.59 -12.84
N LEU A 292 11.14 -12.81 -12.34
CA LEU A 292 10.95 -14.04 -13.09
C LEU A 292 9.78 -14.80 -12.47
N GLN A 293 8.87 -15.28 -13.29
CA GLN A 293 7.77 -16.15 -12.86
C GLN A 293 7.68 -17.37 -13.77
N HIS A 294 7.33 -18.49 -13.19
CA HIS A 294 7.10 -19.74 -13.87
C HIS A 294 5.90 -20.46 -13.26
N GLU A 295 5.06 -21.04 -14.10
CA GLU A 295 3.99 -21.96 -13.70
C GLU A 295 3.99 -23.18 -14.60
N THR A 296 3.93 -24.37 -13.98
CA THR A 296 3.63 -25.64 -14.67
C THR A 296 2.35 -26.19 -14.10
N ARG A 297 1.37 -26.46 -14.97
CA ARG A 297 0.11 -27.12 -14.63
C ARG A 297 0.27 -28.63 -14.67
N ASP A 298 -0.41 -29.33 -13.75
CA ASP A 298 -0.35 -30.78 -13.59
C ASP A 298 1.10 -31.33 -13.57
N PRO A 299 1.99 -30.78 -12.72
CA PRO A 299 3.42 -31.13 -12.72
C PRO A 299 3.65 -32.61 -12.32
N LEU A 300 2.79 -33.16 -11.48
CA LEU A 300 2.83 -34.52 -10.93
C LEU A 300 1.41 -34.96 -10.58
N ASP A 301 1.17 -36.28 -10.52
CA ASP A 301 -0.11 -36.83 -10.08
C ASP A 301 -0.47 -36.31 -8.69
N GLY A 302 -1.72 -35.82 -8.53
CA GLY A 302 -2.24 -35.27 -7.30
C GLY A 302 -1.94 -33.76 -7.09
N PHE A 303 -1.16 -33.13 -7.98
CA PHE A 303 -0.86 -31.69 -7.93
C PHE A 303 -1.41 -30.96 -9.15
N ALA A 304 -2.03 -29.81 -8.90
CA ALA A 304 -2.67 -29.00 -9.93
C ALA A 304 -1.70 -28.00 -10.58
N ALA A 305 -0.78 -27.43 -9.80
CA ALA A 305 0.20 -26.48 -10.32
C ALA A 305 1.47 -26.43 -9.45
N PHE A 306 2.59 -26.16 -10.08
CA PHE A 306 3.81 -25.67 -9.45
C PHE A 306 4.07 -24.25 -9.93
N LYS A 307 4.26 -23.32 -9.00
CA LYS A 307 4.55 -21.92 -9.26
C LYS A 307 5.86 -21.52 -8.61
N PHE A 308 6.68 -20.82 -9.36
CA PHE A 308 7.96 -20.30 -8.91
C PHE A 308 8.07 -18.82 -9.27
N SER A 309 8.52 -18.01 -8.32
CA SER A 309 8.74 -16.59 -8.55
C SER A 309 10.02 -16.14 -7.86
N ILE A 310 10.75 -15.25 -8.50
CA ILE A 310 11.91 -14.57 -7.94
C ILE A 310 11.85 -13.09 -8.31
N SER A 311 12.16 -12.23 -7.35
CA SER A 311 12.29 -10.79 -7.55
C SER A 311 13.64 -10.31 -7.02
N ASN A 312 14.30 -9.42 -7.76
CA ASN A 312 15.44 -8.64 -7.29
C ASN A 312 15.09 -7.16 -7.42
N SER A 313 15.13 -6.44 -6.31
CA SER A 313 14.84 -5.02 -6.23
C SER A 313 16.08 -4.25 -5.76
N ARG A 314 16.39 -3.15 -6.44
CA ARG A 314 17.43 -2.20 -6.06
C ARG A 314 16.79 -0.84 -5.87
N TYR A 315 16.58 -0.48 -4.62
CA TYR A 315 15.96 0.76 -4.21
C TYR A 315 17.00 1.75 -3.69
N VAL A 316 16.85 3.01 -4.06
CA VAL A 316 17.64 4.12 -3.53
C VAL A 316 16.78 5.36 -3.43
N HIS A 317 16.94 6.13 -2.35
CA HIS A 317 16.49 7.52 -2.32
C HIS A 317 17.46 8.44 -1.58
N ASN A 318 17.39 9.72 -1.91
CA ASN A 318 18.02 10.79 -1.16
C ASN A 318 16.95 11.68 -0.56
N GLU A 319 17.14 12.05 0.69
CA GLU A 319 16.36 13.07 1.41
C GLU A 319 17.06 14.40 1.30
N PHE A 320 16.31 15.45 1.03
CA PHE A 320 16.79 16.82 0.86
C PHE A 320 16.06 17.76 1.80
N ASP A 321 16.79 18.71 2.36
CA ASP A 321 16.20 19.83 3.09
C ASP A 321 15.47 20.81 2.15
N ASN A 322 14.87 21.85 2.73
CA ASN A 322 14.16 22.91 2.00
C ASN A 322 15.06 23.77 1.09
N ASN A 323 16.38 23.74 1.28
CA ASN A 323 17.38 24.44 0.46
C ASN A 323 17.91 23.56 -0.67
N GLY A 324 17.48 22.31 -0.75
CA GLY A 324 17.94 21.35 -1.74
C GLY A 324 19.31 20.73 -1.42
N VAL A 325 19.73 20.75 -0.15
CA VAL A 325 20.93 20.06 0.31
C VAL A 325 20.58 18.62 0.66
N ALA A 326 21.28 17.67 0.06
CA ALA A 326 21.08 16.25 0.35
C ALA A 326 21.62 15.90 1.73
N GLN A 327 20.77 15.31 2.57
CA GLN A 327 21.04 14.96 3.97
C GLN A 327 21.34 13.48 4.13
N THR A 328 20.39 12.62 3.75
CA THR A 328 20.48 11.17 3.96
C THR A 328 20.33 10.42 2.64
N ASN A 329 21.16 9.40 2.46
CA ASN A 329 21.02 8.42 1.37
C ASN A 329 20.56 7.07 1.91
N TRP A 330 19.39 6.61 1.47
CA TRP A 330 18.83 5.31 1.80
C TRP A 330 18.99 4.34 0.64
N LYS A 331 19.32 3.09 0.95
CA LYS A 331 19.39 1.99 -0.02
C LYS A 331 18.77 0.74 0.56
N ASN A 332 18.04 -0.01 -0.26
CA ASN A 332 17.57 -1.35 0.07
C ASN A 332 17.75 -2.27 -1.14
N ASP A 333 18.76 -3.13 -1.09
CA ASP A 333 19.00 -4.15 -2.10
C ASP A 333 18.40 -5.47 -1.61
N ALA A 334 17.36 -5.96 -2.29
CA ALA A 334 16.62 -7.14 -1.84
C ALA A 334 16.45 -8.18 -2.94
N THR A 335 16.46 -9.44 -2.54
CA THR A 335 16.08 -10.57 -3.39
C THR A 335 15.11 -11.45 -2.64
N GLU A 336 14.01 -11.80 -3.29
CA GLU A 336 12.99 -12.70 -2.74
C GLU A 336 12.70 -13.81 -3.74
N LEU A 337 12.57 -15.02 -3.22
CA LEU A 337 12.21 -16.23 -3.92
C LEU A 337 10.98 -16.85 -3.28
N ARG A 338 10.06 -17.34 -4.09
CA ARG A 338 8.85 -18.02 -3.65
C ARG A 338 8.58 -19.22 -4.56
N ALA A 339 8.29 -20.39 -3.96
CA ALA A 339 7.82 -21.57 -4.67
C ALA A 339 6.55 -22.10 -4.00
N VAL A 340 5.54 -22.42 -4.79
CA VAL A 340 4.23 -22.88 -4.35
C VAL A 340 3.83 -24.11 -5.14
N LEU A 341 3.35 -25.14 -4.44
CA LEU A 341 2.82 -26.37 -5.00
C LEU A 341 1.36 -26.48 -4.60
N ASP A 342 0.46 -26.32 -5.58
CA ASP A 342 -0.98 -26.45 -5.41
C ASP A 342 -1.37 -27.91 -5.61
N HIS A 343 -2.10 -28.53 -4.66
CA HIS A 343 -2.60 -29.89 -4.85
C HIS A 343 -4.01 -29.90 -5.43
N GLN A 344 -4.31 -30.98 -6.14
CA GLN A 344 -5.66 -31.25 -6.64
C GLN A 344 -6.64 -31.48 -5.49
N LYS A 345 -7.94 -31.33 -5.75
CA LYS A 345 -8.95 -31.53 -4.72
C LYS A 345 -8.90 -32.95 -4.16
N TRP A 346 -8.66 -33.10 -2.86
CA TRP A 346 -8.62 -34.38 -2.16
C TRP A 346 -9.56 -34.36 -0.95
N ASN A 347 -10.50 -35.26 -0.87
CA ASN A 347 -11.52 -35.37 0.19
C ASN A 347 -12.22 -34.02 0.52
N GLY A 348 -12.52 -33.22 -0.49
CA GLY A 348 -13.19 -31.92 -0.31
C GLY A 348 -12.24 -30.74 -0.06
N TRP A 349 -10.96 -31.00 0.25
CA TRP A 349 -9.93 -29.99 0.47
C TRP A 349 -9.13 -29.70 -0.81
N LYS A 350 -8.75 -28.44 -0.98
CA LYS A 350 -7.76 -27.96 -1.94
C LYS A 350 -6.86 -26.93 -1.25
N GLY A 351 -5.60 -26.91 -1.57
CA GLY A 351 -4.68 -26.02 -0.90
C GLY A 351 -3.30 -25.97 -1.53
N SER A 352 -2.37 -25.36 -0.82
CA SER A 352 -1.04 -25.08 -1.29
C SER A 352 0.00 -25.30 -0.21
N TYR A 353 1.13 -25.85 -0.60
CA TYR A 353 2.38 -25.88 0.16
C TYR A 353 3.34 -24.86 -0.45
N GLY A 354 4.04 -24.11 0.37
CA GLY A 354 4.98 -23.16 -0.20
C GLY A 354 6.20 -22.93 0.68
N LEU A 355 7.25 -22.48 0.00
CA LEU A 355 8.46 -21.97 0.62
C LEU A 355 8.73 -20.55 0.11
N GLN A 356 9.34 -19.74 0.96
CA GLN A 356 9.73 -18.37 0.64
C GLN A 356 11.07 -18.08 1.31
N ALA A 357 11.98 -17.45 0.58
CA ALA A 357 13.26 -17.03 1.10
C ALA A 357 13.54 -15.60 0.64
N SER A 358 14.04 -14.75 1.52
CA SER A 358 14.41 -13.39 1.15
C SER A 358 15.66 -12.94 1.90
N THR A 359 16.40 -12.05 1.24
CA THR A 359 17.49 -11.28 1.83
C THR A 359 17.33 -9.83 1.42
N ALA A 360 17.51 -8.91 2.38
CA ALA A 360 17.45 -7.48 2.13
C ALA A 360 18.60 -6.79 2.87
N LYS A 361 19.31 -5.90 2.19
CA LYS A 361 20.39 -5.09 2.74
C LYS A 361 19.96 -3.64 2.78
N LEU A 362 19.58 -3.19 3.99
CA LEU A 362 19.19 -1.82 4.28
C LEU A 362 20.42 -1.00 4.69
N THR A 363 20.53 0.23 4.19
CA THR A 363 21.56 1.19 4.57
C THR A 363 20.94 2.58 4.60
N ALA A 364 21.19 3.34 5.67
CA ALA A 364 20.91 4.76 5.76
C ALA A 364 22.23 5.48 6.08
N THR A 365 22.68 6.35 5.17
CA THR A 365 23.99 7.01 5.26
C THR A 365 23.79 8.52 5.31
N ASP A 366 24.33 9.17 6.32
CA ASP A 366 24.48 10.62 6.38
C ASP A 366 25.49 11.05 5.31
N ILE A 367 25.09 11.93 4.40
CA ILE A 367 25.87 12.27 3.21
C ILE A 367 27.11 13.11 3.57
N ALA A 368 27.03 13.93 4.61
CA ALA A 368 28.12 14.80 5.01
C ALA A 368 29.27 14.03 5.67
N SER A 369 28.96 13.13 6.60
CA SER A 369 29.95 12.36 7.36
C SER A 369 30.32 11.01 6.75
N GLY A 370 29.42 10.45 5.93
CA GLY A 370 29.55 9.07 5.42
C GLY A 370 29.22 7.99 6.45
N ASN A 371 28.82 8.37 7.66
CA ASN A 371 28.43 7.46 8.74
C ASN A 371 26.95 7.00 8.59
N SER A 372 26.50 6.10 9.48
CA SER A 372 25.10 5.73 9.54
C SER A 372 24.26 6.92 10.02
N SER A 373 23.21 7.27 9.27
CA SER A 373 22.29 8.35 9.64
C SER A 373 21.43 7.93 10.83
N ILE A 374 20.37 7.16 10.58
CA ILE A 374 19.43 6.71 11.62
C ILE A 374 19.61 5.22 11.89
N VAL A 375 19.84 4.41 10.86
CA VAL A 375 19.88 2.96 10.94
C VAL A 375 21.23 2.46 10.43
N PRO A 376 21.94 1.59 11.17
CA PRO A 376 23.18 1.00 10.69
C PRO A 376 22.88 0.06 9.52
N GLN A 377 23.87 -0.13 8.63
CA GLN A 377 23.70 -1.13 7.59
C GLN A 377 23.28 -2.45 8.22
N THR A 378 22.12 -2.98 7.79
CA THR A 378 21.56 -4.21 8.35
C THR A 378 21.17 -5.17 7.23
N VAL A 379 21.58 -6.44 7.36
CA VAL A 379 21.13 -7.52 6.48
C VAL A 379 20.03 -8.30 7.17
N THR A 380 18.84 -8.28 6.60
CA THR A 380 17.70 -9.08 7.04
C THR A 380 17.58 -10.31 6.16
N ASN A 381 17.61 -11.50 6.76
CA ASN A 381 17.35 -12.76 6.07
C ASN A 381 16.06 -13.38 6.61
N SER A 382 15.19 -13.86 5.73
CA SER A 382 13.95 -14.53 6.12
C SER A 382 13.75 -15.79 5.30
N ASN A 383 13.47 -16.90 5.98
CA ASN A 383 13.13 -18.18 5.35
C ASN A 383 11.81 -18.66 5.93
N ALA A 384 10.88 -19.09 5.08
CA ALA A 384 9.56 -19.51 5.51
C ALA A 384 9.09 -20.77 4.81
N LEU A 385 8.29 -21.55 5.57
CA LEU A 385 7.45 -22.62 5.06
C LEU A 385 6.00 -22.26 5.39
N PHE A 386 5.08 -22.49 4.47
CA PHE A 386 3.66 -22.27 4.70
C PHE A 386 2.81 -23.36 4.07
N TRP A 387 1.64 -23.53 4.64
CA TRP A 387 0.60 -24.42 4.19
C TRP A 387 -0.76 -23.77 4.37
N VAL A 388 -1.59 -23.81 3.37
CA VAL A 388 -2.97 -23.31 3.42
C VAL A 388 -3.91 -24.30 2.79
N GLU A 389 -5.08 -24.45 3.36
CA GLU A 389 -6.14 -25.36 2.93
C GLU A 389 -7.50 -24.68 2.94
N GLN A 390 -8.32 -25.12 2.02
CA GLN A 390 -9.70 -24.73 1.94
C GLN A 390 -10.56 -25.94 1.61
N GLY A 391 -11.64 -26.14 2.35
CA GLY A 391 -12.56 -27.24 2.16
C GLY A 391 -14.03 -26.82 2.29
N ASN A 392 -14.86 -27.39 1.43
CA ASN A 392 -16.32 -27.19 1.44
C ASN A 392 -16.98 -28.48 1.87
N PHE A 393 -17.73 -28.45 2.99
CA PHE A 393 -18.40 -29.61 3.58
C PHE A 393 -19.85 -29.24 3.91
N GLY A 394 -20.79 -29.68 3.06
CA GLY A 394 -22.18 -29.24 3.16
C GLY A 394 -22.29 -27.73 3.08
N ASP A 395 -22.90 -27.13 4.08
CA ASP A 395 -23.10 -25.68 4.18
C ASP A 395 -21.91 -24.93 4.79
N PHE A 396 -20.79 -25.63 5.07
CA PHE A 396 -19.61 -25.05 5.68
C PHE A 396 -18.48 -24.90 4.67
N LYS A 397 -17.90 -23.68 4.60
CA LYS A 397 -16.66 -23.39 3.89
C LYS A 397 -15.59 -23.13 4.94
N ASN A 398 -14.54 -23.97 4.94
CA ASN A 398 -13.50 -23.90 5.95
C ASN A 398 -12.16 -23.50 5.35
N SER A 399 -11.34 -22.80 6.12
CA SER A 399 -9.98 -22.47 5.75
C SER A 399 -9.02 -22.72 6.91
N LEU A 400 -7.83 -23.19 6.59
CA LEU A 400 -6.73 -23.41 7.52
C LEU A 400 -5.46 -22.80 6.92
N GLY A 401 -4.60 -22.27 7.77
CA GLY A 401 -3.30 -21.74 7.36
C GLY A 401 -2.28 -21.95 8.47
N LEU A 402 -1.09 -22.37 8.07
CA LEU A 402 0.10 -22.47 8.95
C LEU A 402 1.27 -21.81 8.25
N ARG A 403 2.10 -21.10 9.00
CA ARG A 403 3.33 -20.50 8.51
C ARG A 403 4.39 -20.50 9.60
N TYR A 404 5.58 -20.96 9.24
CA TYR A 404 6.78 -20.83 10.06
C TYR A 404 7.78 -19.94 9.32
N ASN A 405 8.33 -18.94 10.04
CA ASN A 405 9.41 -18.10 9.53
C ASN A 405 10.59 -18.13 10.49
N ASN A 406 11.80 -18.19 9.94
CA ASN A 406 13.02 -17.86 10.61
C ASN A 406 13.56 -16.54 10.05
N VAL A 407 13.71 -15.51 10.92
CA VAL A 407 14.13 -14.16 10.54
C VAL A 407 15.38 -13.77 11.29
N GLY A 408 16.45 -13.44 10.55
CA GLY A 408 17.70 -12.92 11.10
C GLY A 408 17.85 -11.42 10.80
N GLN A 409 18.21 -10.66 11.84
CA GLN A 409 18.59 -9.24 11.74
C GLN A 409 20.06 -9.11 12.06
N ASN A 410 20.88 -8.76 11.08
CA ASN A 410 22.34 -8.77 11.15
C ASN A 410 22.89 -7.37 10.87
N PRO A 411 23.01 -6.49 11.91
CA PRO A 411 23.58 -5.17 11.73
C PRO A 411 25.09 -5.25 11.53
N ASN A 412 25.66 -4.30 10.80
CA ASN A 412 27.10 -4.10 10.77
C ASN A 412 27.55 -3.56 12.14
N GLN A 413 28.19 -4.39 12.92
CA GLN A 413 28.62 -4.10 14.29
C GLN A 413 29.69 -3.00 14.38
N SER A 414 30.33 -2.67 13.27
CA SER A 414 31.33 -1.60 13.18
C SER A 414 30.73 -0.27 12.69
N SER A 415 29.40 -0.16 12.57
CA SER A 415 28.75 1.09 12.20
C SER A 415 28.94 2.16 13.27
N VAL A 416 29.25 3.37 12.82
CA VAL A 416 29.31 4.60 13.63
C VAL A 416 28.12 5.46 13.21
N PHE A 417 27.40 6.04 14.16
CA PHE A 417 26.31 6.94 13.87
C PHE A 417 26.83 8.37 13.65
N ALA A 418 26.17 9.10 12.77
CA ALA A 418 26.49 10.51 12.53
C ALA A 418 26.25 11.33 13.80
N GLY A 419 27.21 12.20 14.17
CA GLY A 419 27.11 13.05 15.34
C GLY A 419 27.12 12.33 16.69
N GLU A 420 27.43 11.02 16.73
CA GLU A 420 27.54 10.29 17.99
C GLU A 420 28.60 10.94 18.93
N GLY A 421 28.20 11.30 20.16
CA GLY A 421 29.05 12.01 21.10
C GLY A 421 28.92 13.55 21.09
N GLU A 422 28.29 14.12 20.07
CA GLU A 422 28.02 15.56 19.94
C GLU A 422 26.59 15.94 20.30
N ILE A 423 25.74 14.94 20.62
CA ILE A 423 24.32 15.14 20.88
C ILE A 423 24.09 15.59 22.32
N ALA A 424 23.49 16.76 22.44
CA ALA A 424 23.04 17.29 23.73
C ALA A 424 21.61 16.84 24.03
N PHE A 425 21.40 16.19 25.17
CA PHE A 425 20.07 15.78 25.61
C PHE A 425 19.53 16.69 26.72
N GLY A 426 18.29 17.12 26.54
CA GLY A 426 17.52 17.78 27.60
C GLY A 426 16.85 16.72 28.48
N GLY A 427 17.46 16.38 29.61
CA GLY A 427 17.03 15.33 30.52
C GLY A 427 18.02 14.17 30.61
N SER A 428 17.55 12.92 30.46
CA SER A 428 18.43 11.75 30.50
C SER A 428 19.23 11.58 29.22
N SER A 429 20.48 11.15 29.32
CA SER A 429 21.32 10.82 28.16
C SER A 429 20.91 9.47 27.56
N TYR A 430 21.02 9.36 26.24
CA TYR A 430 20.76 8.14 25.50
C TYR A 430 22.01 7.74 24.72
N ILE A 431 22.25 6.44 24.66
CA ILE A 431 23.37 5.86 23.92
C ILE A 431 22.83 5.01 22.76
N PRO A 432 23.60 4.82 21.69
CA PRO A 432 23.23 3.91 20.62
C PRO A 432 22.91 2.51 21.13
N PRO A 433 21.90 1.83 20.59
CA PRO A 433 21.60 0.45 20.94
C PRO A 433 22.75 -0.48 20.56
N THR A 434 22.98 -1.53 21.35
CA THR A 434 24.02 -2.53 21.04
C THR A 434 23.69 -3.24 19.73
N LEU A 435 24.61 -3.22 18.78
CA LEU A 435 24.47 -3.83 17.44
C LEU A 435 24.76 -5.34 17.50
N LEU A 436 23.78 -6.12 17.93
CA LEU A 436 23.86 -7.58 18.04
C LEU A 436 23.04 -8.24 16.93
N ASN A 437 23.56 -9.35 16.40
CA ASN A 437 22.76 -10.22 15.54
C ASN A 437 21.58 -10.79 16.33
N ARG A 438 20.38 -10.70 15.75
CA ARG A 438 19.15 -11.19 16.35
C ARG A 438 18.50 -12.22 15.44
N GLN A 439 17.97 -13.29 16.05
CA GLN A 439 17.27 -14.37 15.36
C GLN A 439 15.89 -14.54 15.97
N PHE A 440 14.86 -14.64 15.12
CA PHE A 440 13.49 -14.81 15.54
C PHE A 440 12.87 -16.01 14.81
N ASN A 441 12.24 -16.90 15.56
CA ASN A 441 11.46 -18.02 15.06
C ASN A 441 9.98 -17.69 15.25
N LEU A 442 9.25 -17.58 14.17
CA LEU A 442 7.88 -17.09 14.14
C LEU A 442 6.96 -18.21 13.70
N PHE A 443 5.89 -18.43 14.45
CA PHE A 443 4.86 -19.38 14.09
C PHE A 443 3.50 -18.68 14.01
N SER A 444 2.89 -18.67 12.84
CA SER A 444 1.60 -18.04 12.59
C SER A 444 0.61 -19.08 12.09
N TYR A 445 -0.65 -18.97 12.49
CA TYR A 445 -1.70 -19.86 12.04
C TYR A 445 -3.06 -19.17 11.98
N SER A 446 -3.95 -19.72 11.15
CA SER A 446 -5.32 -19.23 11.01
C SER A 446 -6.27 -20.41 10.82
N ALA A 447 -7.45 -20.28 11.39
CA ALA A 447 -8.58 -21.17 11.14
C ALA A 447 -9.85 -20.34 10.97
N GLY A 448 -10.60 -20.61 9.92
CA GLY A 448 -11.84 -19.92 9.62
C GLY A 448 -12.92 -20.90 9.15
N SER A 449 -14.16 -20.59 9.47
CA SER A 449 -15.34 -21.32 8.99
C SER A 449 -16.44 -20.33 8.63
N LEU A 450 -17.07 -20.54 7.49
CA LEU A 450 -18.23 -19.80 7.02
C LEU A 450 -19.39 -20.79 6.88
N TRP A 451 -20.42 -20.62 7.67
CA TRP A 451 -21.65 -21.40 7.61
C TRP A 451 -22.68 -20.68 6.74
N GLU A 452 -23.07 -21.27 5.62
CA GLU A 452 -24.15 -20.80 4.76
C GLU A 452 -25.49 -21.33 5.30
N PHE A 453 -26.02 -20.67 6.34
CA PHE A 453 -27.25 -21.11 7.06
C PHE A 453 -28.53 -20.91 6.26
N LEU A 454 -28.49 -20.11 5.20
CA LEU A 454 -29.55 -19.90 4.23
C LEU A 454 -28.86 -19.53 2.89
N ARG A 455 -29.44 -19.94 1.77
CA ARG A 455 -28.88 -19.65 0.45
C ARG A 455 -28.53 -18.16 0.28
N GLY A 456 -27.26 -17.87 0.09
CA GLY A 456 -26.74 -16.54 -0.03
C GLY A 456 -26.54 -15.77 1.28
N TYR A 457 -26.79 -16.38 2.44
CA TYR A 457 -26.50 -15.81 3.76
C TYR A 457 -25.48 -16.67 4.49
N GLY A 458 -24.41 -16.06 4.95
CA GLY A 458 -23.32 -16.74 5.65
C GLY A 458 -22.96 -16.05 6.97
N LEU A 459 -22.71 -16.88 7.99
CA LEU A 459 -22.12 -16.47 9.26
C LEU A 459 -20.71 -17.06 9.34
N GLY A 460 -19.71 -16.20 9.38
CA GLY A 460 -18.29 -16.57 9.45
C GLY A 460 -17.69 -16.30 10.80
N ALA A 461 -16.73 -17.15 11.18
CA ALA A 461 -15.83 -16.88 12.30
C ALA A 461 -14.40 -17.22 11.86
N THR A 462 -13.45 -16.36 12.19
CA THR A 462 -12.03 -16.57 11.88
C THR A 462 -11.19 -16.22 13.10
N TYR A 463 -10.22 -17.08 13.38
CA TYR A 463 -9.16 -16.80 14.34
C TYR A 463 -7.81 -16.86 13.63
N THR A 464 -6.97 -15.84 13.83
CA THR A 464 -5.63 -15.77 13.28
C THR A 464 -4.65 -15.37 14.37
N GLN A 465 -3.62 -16.16 14.61
CA GLN A 465 -2.42 -15.75 15.31
C GLN A 465 -1.36 -15.38 14.28
N SER A 466 -0.81 -14.18 14.37
CA SER A 466 0.28 -13.71 13.53
C SER A 466 1.44 -13.22 14.37
N GLN A 467 2.66 -13.61 14.02
CA GLN A 467 3.89 -13.18 14.69
C GLN A 467 4.77 -12.36 13.76
N ARG A 468 5.40 -11.32 14.32
CA ARG A 468 6.30 -10.41 13.64
C ARG A 468 7.63 -10.28 14.39
N ALA A 469 8.73 -10.36 13.66
CA ALA A 469 10.03 -9.92 14.18
C ALA A 469 10.08 -8.39 14.22
N PRO A 470 10.78 -7.79 15.21
CA PRO A 470 11.16 -6.38 15.12
C PRO A 470 11.99 -6.13 13.86
N ASN A 471 11.80 -4.99 13.21
CA ASN A 471 12.61 -4.57 12.06
C ASN A 471 13.92 -3.89 12.49
N ALA A 472 14.80 -3.59 11.52
CA ALA A 472 16.09 -2.99 11.81
C ALA A 472 15.99 -1.63 12.51
N PRO A 473 15.13 -0.67 12.11
CA PRO A 473 14.94 0.57 12.85
C PRO A 473 14.44 0.38 14.28
N GLU A 474 13.47 -0.51 14.50
CA GLU A 474 12.97 -0.79 15.84
C GLU A 474 14.06 -1.33 16.79
N LEU A 475 15.00 -2.10 16.25
CA LEU A 475 16.10 -2.68 17.03
C LEU A 475 17.30 -1.75 17.19
N TYR A 476 17.68 -1.00 16.13
CA TYR A 476 19.02 -0.43 16.01
C TYR A 476 19.04 1.06 15.65
N ALA A 477 17.91 1.74 15.54
CA ALA A 477 17.90 3.16 15.21
C ALA A 477 18.60 4.00 16.27
N TYR A 478 19.35 5.05 15.83
CA TYR A 478 19.88 6.10 16.68
C TYR A 478 20.17 7.34 15.83
N GLY A 479 19.32 8.33 15.90
CA GLY A 479 19.53 9.58 15.13
C GLY A 479 18.26 10.41 14.96
N PRO A 480 18.41 11.63 14.42
CA PRO A 480 17.30 12.49 14.08
C PRO A 480 16.51 11.93 12.89
N HIS A 481 15.20 12.14 12.91
CA HIS A 481 14.29 11.87 11.81
C HIS A 481 13.52 13.17 11.51
N ASP A 482 13.96 13.88 10.49
CA ASP A 482 13.52 15.26 10.22
C ASP A 482 12.03 15.32 9.85
N ALA A 483 11.54 14.39 9.02
CA ALA A 483 10.14 14.35 8.60
C ALA A 483 9.15 14.25 9.77
N THR A 484 9.53 13.65 10.89
CA THR A 484 8.72 13.57 12.12
C THR A 484 9.22 14.50 13.22
N SER A 485 10.31 15.22 13.00
CA SER A 485 10.99 16.10 13.98
C SER A 485 11.22 15.37 15.31
N THR A 486 11.73 14.12 15.25
CA THR A 486 11.98 13.27 16.42
C THR A 486 13.39 12.71 16.41
N PHE A 487 13.96 12.45 17.57
CA PHE A 487 15.18 11.66 17.73
C PHE A 487 14.82 10.23 18.09
N ILE A 488 15.10 9.28 17.19
CA ILE A 488 14.69 7.88 17.33
C ILE A 488 15.81 7.07 17.97
N VAL A 489 15.44 6.26 18.98
CA VAL A 489 16.32 5.29 19.64
C VAL A 489 15.70 3.89 19.55
N GLY A 490 16.38 2.98 18.89
CA GLY A 490 16.02 1.58 18.79
C GLY A 490 16.24 0.84 20.12
N ASN A 491 15.74 -0.39 20.18
CA ASN A 491 15.92 -1.25 21.35
C ASN A 491 16.26 -2.67 20.90
N SER A 492 17.53 -3.04 21.01
CA SER A 492 18.01 -4.37 20.62
C SER A 492 17.49 -5.52 21.51
N GLY A 493 16.82 -5.20 22.63
CA GLY A 493 16.17 -6.15 23.53
C GLY A 493 14.76 -6.58 23.13
N LEU A 494 14.14 -5.97 22.10
CA LEU A 494 12.79 -6.28 21.68
C LEU A 494 12.59 -7.76 21.36
N GLN A 495 11.40 -8.26 21.69
CA GLN A 495 10.98 -9.64 21.44
C GLN A 495 9.97 -9.69 20.28
N THR A 496 9.63 -10.90 19.85
CA THR A 496 8.57 -11.13 18.86
C THR A 496 7.26 -10.46 19.29
N GLU A 497 6.67 -9.68 18.39
CA GLU A 497 5.30 -9.18 18.52
C GLU A 497 4.33 -10.27 18.08
N THR A 498 3.31 -10.57 18.88
CA THR A 498 2.29 -11.57 18.58
C THR A 498 0.91 -10.93 18.60
N SER A 499 0.13 -11.12 17.55
CA SER A 499 -1.27 -10.69 17.47
C SER A 499 -2.21 -11.90 17.46
N HIS A 500 -3.33 -11.78 18.16
CA HIS A 500 -4.43 -12.75 18.21
C HIS A 500 -5.69 -12.05 17.71
N ASN A 501 -6.05 -12.28 16.46
CA ASN A 501 -7.22 -11.69 15.82
C ASN A 501 -8.37 -12.69 15.85
N PHE A 502 -9.50 -12.27 16.41
CA PHE A 502 -10.77 -12.97 16.32
C PHE A 502 -11.78 -12.08 15.60
N GLU A 503 -12.41 -12.63 14.57
CA GLU A 503 -13.38 -11.93 13.73
C GLU A 503 -14.66 -12.77 13.57
N ILE A 504 -15.81 -12.13 13.68
CA ILE A 504 -17.12 -12.69 13.33
C ILE A 504 -17.72 -11.81 12.24
N GLY A 505 -18.19 -12.44 11.17
CA GLY A 505 -18.78 -11.75 10.02
C GLY A 505 -20.12 -12.34 9.60
N LEU A 506 -21.07 -11.48 9.32
CA LEU A 506 -22.33 -11.81 8.68
C LEU A 506 -22.29 -11.29 7.24
N GLN A 507 -22.66 -12.11 6.27
CA GLN A 507 -22.69 -11.71 4.86
C GLN A 507 -23.95 -12.17 4.14
N LYS A 508 -24.35 -11.38 3.16
CA LYS A 508 -25.38 -11.69 2.17
C LYS A 508 -24.82 -11.44 0.77
N ASN A 509 -24.65 -12.53 0.01
CA ASN A 509 -23.89 -12.50 -1.27
C ASN A 509 -24.78 -12.54 -2.52
N SER A 510 -26.08 -12.68 -2.38
CA SER A 510 -27.02 -12.83 -3.50
C SER A 510 -28.20 -11.88 -3.44
N GLY A 511 -28.86 -11.68 -4.58
CA GLY A 511 -30.02 -10.80 -4.76
C GLY A 511 -29.65 -9.33 -5.00
N LEU A 512 -30.67 -8.49 -5.08
CA LEU A 512 -30.56 -7.05 -5.35
C LEU A 512 -29.81 -6.28 -4.27
N ILE A 513 -29.94 -6.72 -3.02
CA ILE A 513 -29.22 -6.14 -1.89
C ILE A 513 -28.23 -7.19 -1.39
N ARG A 514 -26.94 -6.83 -1.35
CA ARG A 514 -25.86 -7.61 -0.78
C ARG A 514 -25.24 -6.83 0.37
N GLY A 515 -24.51 -7.49 1.24
CA GLY A 515 -23.86 -6.77 2.32
C GLY A 515 -22.99 -7.66 3.17
N LYS A 516 -22.16 -7.02 3.97
CA LYS A 516 -21.36 -7.69 4.99
C LYS A 516 -21.26 -6.81 6.23
N ALA A 517 -21.15 -7.44 7.38
CA ALA A 517 -20.88 -6.77 8.64
C ALA A 517 -19.91 -7.63 9.44
N ASN A 518 -18.85 -7.02 9.94
CA ASN A 518 -17.79 -7.70 10.70
C ASN A 518 -17.58 -6.99 12.03
N ILE A 519 -17.37 -7.77 13.08
CA ILE A 519 -16.81 -7.30 14.34
C ILE A 519 -15.51 -8.05 14.59
N TYR A 520 -14.52 -7.37 15.13
CA TYR A 520 -13.21 -7.96 15.35
C TYR A 520 -12.55 -7.47 16.63
N GLN A 521 -11.68 -8.31 17.18
CA GLN A 521 -10.75 -7.96 18.24
C GLN A 521 -9.38 -8.52 17.88
N ASN A 522 -8.35 -7.67 17.92
CA ASN A 522 -6.96 -8.04 17.76
C ASN A 522 -6.20 -7.71 19.03
N ALA A 523 -5.84 -8.74 19.82
CA ALA A 523 -5.08 -8.61 21.06
C ALA A 523 -3.60 -8.85 20.76
N PHE A 524 -2.75 -7.93 21.22
CA PHE A 524 -1.31 -7.98 21.02
C PHE A 524 -0.57 -8.30 22.31
N THR A 525 0.37 -9.22 22.22
CA THR A 525 1.47 -9.38 23.18
C THR A 525 2.71 -8.77 22.58
N ASN A 526 3.41 -7.94 23.34
CA ASN A 526 4.61 -7.23 22.91
C ASN A 526 4.38 -6.33 21.69
N TYR A 527 3.28 -5.58 21.64
CA TYR A 527 3.04 -4.56 20.61
C TYR A 527 4.17 -3.54 20.61
N ILE A 528 4.90 -3.42 19.49
CA ILE A 528 6.04 -2.51 19.36
C ILE A 528 5.52 -1.12 18.98
N TYR A 529 5.96 -0.09 19.72
CA TYR A 529 5.57 1.30 19.48
C TYR A 529 6.69 2.26 19.85
N GLY A 530 6.65 3.47 19.28
CA GLY A 530 7.52 4.58 19.69
C GLY A 530 7.00 5.22 20.97
N ASN A 531 7.78 5.15 22.03
CA ASN A 531 7.47 5.80 23.30
C ASN A 531 8.16 7.14 23.42
N TYR A 532 7.40 8.21 23.52
CA TYR A 532 7.89 9.57 23.76
C TYR A 532 8.32 9.68 25.21
N THR A 533 9.63 9.94 25.44
CA THR A 533 10.23 9.91 26.77
C THR A 533 9.99 11.18 27.59
N GLY A 534 9.55 12.26 26.95
CA GLY A 534 9.49 13.60 27.54
C GLY A 534 10.83 14.35 27.49
N ASN A 535 11.92 13.72 27.07
CA ASN A 535 13.23 14.32 26.87
C ASN A 535 13.41 14.78 25.41
N THR A 536 14.39 15.66 25.18
CA THR A 536 14.72 16.19 23.85
C THR A 536 16.19 15.93 23.52
N ALA A 537 16.51 15.95 22.23
CA ALA A 537 17.85 15.87 21.68
C ALA A 537 18.13 17.07 20.78
N THR A 538 19.35 17.61 20.86
CA THR A 538 19.86 18.69 20.01
C THR A 538 21.21 18.29 19.44
N GLY A 539 21.40 18.49 18.16
CA GLY A 539 22.63 18.18 17.43
C GLY A 539 22.75 19.06 16.20
N GLU A 540 23.69 18.74 15.32
CA GLU A 540 23.84 19.46 14.07
C GLU A 540 22.57 19.33 13.21
N GLY A 541 22.00 20.45 12.78
CA GLY A 541 20.81 20.51 11.93
C GLY A 541 19.47 20.35 12.65
N TYR A 542 19.40 20.01 13.94
CA TYR A 542 18.15 19.86 14.68
C TYR A 542 18.24 20.36 16.13
N VAL A 543 17.13 20.87 16.65
CA VAL A 543 17.06 21.45 18.00
C VAL A 543 15.83 20.94 18.74
N ASN A 544 16.08 20.41 19.97
CA ASN A 544 15.02 19.97 20.88
C ASN A 544 14.04 18.93 20.28
N PHE A 545 14.51 18.03 19.41
CA PHE A 545 13.68 16.95 18.91
C PHE A 545 13.26 16.02 20.06
N PRO A 546 11.96 15.72 20.23
CA PRO A 546 11.50 14.72 21.21
C PRO A 546 12.20 13.39 21.00
N VAL A 547 12.71 12.81 22.10
CA VAL A 547 13.34 11.49 22.06
C VAL A 547 12.26 10.41 22.11
N VAL A 548 12.25 9.54 21.09
CA VAL A 548 11.31 8.44 20.93
C VAL A 548 12.06 7.10 20.96
N ILE A 549 11.72 6.25 21.92
CA ILE A 549 12.38 4.94 22.11
C ILE A 549 11.42 3.82 21.66
N SER A 550 11.95 2.85 20.91
CA SER A 550 11.20 1.63 20.58
C SER A 550 10.94 0.78 21.84
N GLN A 551 9.68 0.60 22.18
CA GLN A 551 9.23 -0.15 23.35
C GLN A 551 8.15 -1.18 23.00
N GLN A 552 7.84 -2.05 23.95
CA GLN A 552 6.80 -3.06 23.83
C GLN A 552 5.80 -2.97 24.98
N ALA A 553 4.51 -3.11 24.65
CA ALA A 553 3.44 -3.24 25.63
C ALA A 553 2.34 -4.18 25.09
N ASN A 554 1.54 -4.73 25.97
CA ASN A 554 0.32 -5.43 25.52
C ASN A 554 -0.73 -4.42 25.13
N ALA A 555 -1.41 -4.68 24.01
CA ALA A 555 -2.40 -3.77 23.44
C ALA A 555 -3.59 -4.53 22.86
N THR A 556 -4.71 -3.84 22.70
CA THR A 556 -5.91 -4.43 22.11
C THR A 556 -6.54 -3.43 21.14
N ILE A 557 -6.84 -3.88 19.91
CA ILE A 557 -7.62 -3.14 18.92
C ILE A 557 -8.94 -3.85 18.72
N LYS A 558 -10.06 -3.12 18.82
CA LYS A 558 -11.42 -3.60 18.56
C LYS A 558 -12.08 -2.74 17.51
N GLY A 559 -12.94 -3.34 16.70
CA GLY A 559 -13.66 -2.55 15.70
C GLY A 559 -14.84 -3.28 15.09
N ALA A 560 -15.58 -2.50 14.31
CA ALA A 560 -16.71 -2.96 13.52
C ALA A 560 -16.67 -2.32 12.13
N GLU A 561 -17.05 -3.09 11.13
CA GLU A 561 -17.15 -2.68 9.74
C GLU A 561 -18.45 -3.20 9.16
N ALA A 562 -19.17 -2.38 8.41
CA ALA A 562 -20.37 -2.83 7.70
C ALA A 562 -20.53 -2.13 6.37
N GLU A 563 -21.04 -2.87 5.37
CA GLU A 563 -21.47 -2.29 4.10
C GLU A 563 -22.73 -2.99 3.57
N LEU A 564 -23.57 -2.22 2.89
CA LEU A 564 -24.68 -2.70 2.09
C LEU A 564 -24.52 -2.15 0.68
N THR A 565 -24.68 -3.02 -0.31
CA THR A 565 -24.66 -2.67 -1.74
C THR A 565 -25.99 -3.04 -2.39
N TYR A 566 -26.55 -2.09 -3.12
CA TYR A 566 -27.64 -2.35 -4.05
C TYR A 566 -27.05 -2.77 -5.40
N ASN A 567 -27.68 -3.73 -6.07
CA ASN A 567 -27.13 -4.46 -7.23
C ASN A 567 -26.70 -3.52 -8.35
N TRP A 568 -25.41 -3.28 -8.37
CA TRP A 568 -24.70 -2.26 -9.11
C TRP A 568 -24.71 -2.45 -10.65
N GLN A 569 -24.90 -3.67 -11.13
CA GLN A 569 -24.60 -3.96 -12.53
C GLN A 569 -25.79 -4.34 -13.41
N GLU A 570 -26.87 -4.87 -12.87
CA GLU A 570 -27.95 -5.43 -13.68
C GLU A 570 -28.99 -4.41 -14.14
N ASN A 571 -29.14 -3.25 -13.46
CA ASN A 571 -30.18 -2.25 -13.74
C ASN A 571 -29.63 -0.85 -14.08
N GLY A 572 -28.35 -0.72 -14.39
CA GLY A 572 -27.71 0.57 -14.68
C GLY A 572 -27.55 1.50 -13.46
N THR A 573 -28.15 1.17 -12.31
CA THR A 573 -28.04 1.97 -11.09
C THR A 573 -27.55 1.10 -9.95
N GLY A 574 -26.50 1.52 -9.26
CA GLY A 574 -25.99 0.88 -8.07
C GLY A 574 -25.78 1.87 -6.93
N GLY A 575 -25.76 1.35 -5.71
CA GLY A 575 -25.47 2.15 -4.53
C GLY A 575 -24.76 1.33 -3.46
N ARG A 576 -23.99 2.01 -2.64
CA ARG A 576 -23.29 1.43 -1.49
C ARG A 576 -23.41 2.38 -0.30
N ILE A 577 -23.71 1.84 0.86
CA ILE A 577 -23.55 2.54 2.13
C ILE A 577 -22.59 1.72 2.99
N PHE A 578 -21.71 2.39 3.72
CA PHE A 578 -20.73 1.71 4.56
C PHE A 578 -20.38 2.53 5.79
N GLY A 579 -19.84 1.85 6.79
CA GLY A 579 -19.28 2.50 7.96
C GLY A 579 -18.26 1.62 8.65
N ASP A 580 -17.26 2.26 9.25
CA ASP A 580 -16.21 1.61 10.01
C ASP A 580 -15.84 2.41 11.27
N ALA A 581 -15.45 1.67 12.30
CA ALA A 581 -14.92 2.23 13.53
C ALA A 581 -13.93 1.26 14.17
N SER A 582 -12.81 1.78 14.65
CA SER A 582 -11.85 1.02 15.44
C SER A 582 -11.39 1.80 16.66
N GLN A 583 -10.91 1.07 17.66
CA GLN A 583 -10.30 1.64 18.87
C GLN A 583 -9.14 0.76 19.30
N GLY A 584 -7.96 1.37 19.44
CA GLY A 584 -6.76 0.75 19.99
C GLY A 584 -6.43 1.32 21.37
N THR A 585 -6.11 0.43 22.32
CA THR A 585 -5.71 0.79 23.70
C THR A 585 -4.56 -0.07 24.17
N PHE A 586 -3.68 0.50 24.98
CA PHE A 586 -2.76 -0.30 25.79
C PHE A 586 -3.51 -1.01 26.93
N ASN A 587 -3.14 -2.25 27.24
CA ASN A 587 -3.77 -2.99 28.33
C ASN A 587 -3.45 -2.39 29.71
N SER A 588 -2.37 -1.63 29.82
CA SER A 588 -2.01 -0.84 31.00
C SER A 588 -2.78 0.47 31.14
N GLY A 589 -3.59 0.82 30.15
CA GLY A 589 -4.35 2.08 30.06
C GLY A 589 -3.77 3.05 29.02
N GLY A 590 -4.61 3.95 28.54
CA GLY A 590 -4.29 4.90 27.46
C GLY A 590 -4.60 4.36 26.05
N ASN A 591 -4.69 5.28 25.11
CA ASN A 591 -4.96 4.96 23.70
C ASN A 591 -3.67 4.66 22.93
N LEU A 592 -3.77 3.81 21.91
CA LEU A 592 -2.72 3.68 20.90
C LEU A 592 -2.65 4.96 20.05
N PRO A 593 -1.46 5.36 19.55
CA PRO A 593 -1.32 6.53 18.71
C PRO A 593 -1.94 6.35 17.33
N LEU A 594 -2.19 7.46 16.65
CA LEU A 594 -2.56 7.55 15.24
C LEU A 594 -3.77 6.69 14.86
N GLN A 595 -4.77 6.62 15.74
CA GLN A 595 -5.96 5.81 15.50
C GLN A 595 -6.90 6.48 14.48
N PRO A 596 -7.48 5.71 13.53
CA PRO A 596 -8.39 6.26 12.54
C PRO A 596 -9.67 6.79 13.16
N ALA A 597 -10.21 7.84 12.56
CA ALA A 597 -11.54 8.36 12.90
C ALA A 597 -12.62 7.36 12.45
N PRO A 598 -13.73 7.21 13.19
CA PRO A 598 -14.92 6.50 12.70
C PRO A 598 -15.47 7.17 11.44
N ARG A 599 -16.04 6.40 10.51
CA ARG A 599 -16.57 6.93 9.25
C ARG A 599 -17.92 6.34 8.88
N LEU A 600 -18.70 7.15 8.16
CA LEU A 600 -19.88 6.72 7.42
C LEU A 600 -19.76 7.21 5.99
N GLY A 601 -20.08 6.36 5.02
CA GLY A 601 -20.00 6.70 3.60
C GLY A 601 -21.21 6.20 2.82
N ALA A 602 -21.49 6.88 1.73
CA ALA A 602 -22.48 6.49 0.72
C ALA A 602 -21.91 6.73 -0.67
N GLU A 603 -22.15 5.78 -1.56
CA GLU A 603 -21.76 5.85 -2.97
C GLU A 603 -22.99 5.54 -3.83
N ILE A 604 -23.12 6.22 -4.95
CA ILE A 604 -24.13 5.94 -5.97
C ILE A 604 -23.45 5.98 -7.34
N ALA A 605 -23.84 5.09 -8.22
CA ALA A 605 -23.48 5.16 -9.63
C ALA A 605 -24.67 4.83 -10.50
N HIS A 606 -24.65 5.41 -11.68
CA HIS A 606 -25.67 5.19 -12.69
C HIS A 606 -25.04 5.12 -14.07
N GLN A 607 -25.45 4.13 -14.84
CA GLN A 607 -25.07 3.99 -16.24
C GLN A 607 -26.31 4.12 -17.12
N ILE A 608 -26.24 5.00 -18.08
CA ILE A 608 -27.27 5.19 -19.10
C ILE A 608 -26.58 5.23 -20.46
N ASN A 609 -26.82 4.22 -21.28
CA ASN A 609 -26.10 4.03 -22.54
C ASN A 609 -24.58 4.11 -22.33
N GLU A 610 -23.91 5.01 -23.02
CA GLU A 610 -22.47 5.26 -23.01
C GLU A 610 -21.99 6.12 -21.81
N TRP A 611 -22.92 6.71 -21.06
CA TRP A 611 -22.64 7.57 -19.93
C TRP A 611 -22.57 6.78 -18.62
N LYS A 612 -21.54 7.01 -17.82
CA LYS A 612 -21.44 6.55 -16.44
C LYS A 612 -21.26 7.76 -15.52
N MET A 613 -22.06 7.80 -14.45
CA MET A 613 -22.02 8.84 -13.44
C MET A 613 -21.85 8.19 -12.08
N ASN A 614 -21.04 8.81 -11.22
CA ASN A 614 -20.91 8.37 -9.84
C ASN A 614 -20.82 9.57 -8.88
N ALA A 615 -21.19 9.35 -7.64
CA ALA A 615 -20.97 10.28 -6.56
C ALA A 615 -20.69 9.50 -5.28
N SER A 616 -19.80 10.02 -4.45
CA SER A 616 -19.47 9.46 -3.14
C SER A 616 -19.45 10.55 -2.09
N TYR A 617 -20.02 10.25 -0.92
CA TYR A 617 -19.98 11.10 0.25
C TYR A 617 -19.44 10.33 1.45
N ILE A 618 -18.51 10.91 2.17
CA ILE A 618 -17.93 10.35 3.38
C ILE A 618 -17.97 11.40 4.47
N HIS A 619 -18.53 11.03 5.62
CA HIS A 619 -18.38 11.77 6.86
C HIS A 619 -17.41 11.05 7.77
N ALA A 620 -16.27 11.69 8.09
CA ALA A 620 -15.34 11.25 9.12
C ALA A 620 -15.63 12.02 10.39
N PHE A 621 -15.85 11.29 11.49
CA PHE A 621 -16.12 11.90 12.79
C PHE A 621 -14.82 12.47 13.40
N GLN A 622 -14.97 13.38 14.35
CA GLN A 622 -13.83 13.87 15.12
C GLN A 622 -13.16 12.72 15.86
N GLN A 623 -11.80 12.67 15.78
CA GLN A 623 -11.01 11.71 16.54
C GLN A 623 -10.51 12.35 17.84
N ASN A 624 -11.07 11.88 18.98
CA ASN A 624 -10.77 12.38 20.32
C ASN A 624 -9.96 11.39 21.18
N ARG A 625 -9.65 10.19 20.64
CA ARG A 625 -8.91 9.16 21.38
C ARG A 625 -7.43 9.34 21.10
N LEU A 626 -6.78 10.16 21.91
CA LEU A 626 -5.39 10.56 21.75
C LEU A 626 -4.48 9.70 22.59
N ALA A 627 -3.30 9.38 22.07
CA ALA A 627 -2.18 8.90 22.88
C ALA A 627 -1.63 10.04 23.76
N SER A 628 -0.87 9.71 24.78
CA SER A 628 -0.40 10.68 25.79
C SER A 628 0.46 11.83 25.26
N PHE A 629 1.07 11.63 24.09
CA PHE A 629 1.92 12.63 23.44
C PHE A 629 1.19 13.42 22.34
N GLU A 630 0.00 13.00 21.92
CA GLU A 630 -0.76 13.70 20.89
C GLU A 630 -1.39 14.97 21.47
N ILE A 631 -1.21 16.10 20.78
CA ILE A 631 -1.51 17.43 21.32
C ILE A 631 -3.00 17.76 21.24
N GLY A 632 -3.72 17.29 20.21
CA GLY A 632 -5.10 17.67 20.02
C GLY A 632 -5.91 16.75 19.12
N PRO A 633 -7.26 16.85 19.22
CA PRO A 633 -8.15 16.01 18.40
C PRO A 633 -8.04 16.37 16.93
N THR A 634 -8.25 15.37 16.08
CA THR A 634 -8.38 15.59 14.64
C THR A 634 -9.81 15.99 14.32
N PRO A 635 -10.07 17.15 13.67
CA PRO A 635 -11.43 17.59 13.33
C PRO A 635 -12.17 16.60 12.43
N SER A 636 -13.51 16.63 12.52
CA SER A 636 -14.39 15.94 11.57
C SER A 636 -14.34 16.62 10.21
N TYR A 637 -14.60 15.84 9.15
CA TYR A 637 -14.72 16.39 7.79
C TYR A 637 -15.81 15.69 6.99
N ASN A 638 -16.23 16.36 5.89
CA ASN A 638 -17.14 15.83 4.89
C ASN A 638 -16.44 15.84 3.53
N LEU A 639 -16.30 14.69 2.91
CA LEU A 639 -15.70 14.53 1.59
C LEU A 639 -16.80 14.17 0.59
N LEU A 640 -17.04 15.05 -0.38
CA LEU A 640 -17.95 14.80 -1.51
C LEU A 640 -17.16 14.77 -2.81
N ASN A 641 -17.24 13.65 -3.51
CA ASN A 641 -16.66 13.46 -4.83
C ASN A 641 -17.72 13.11 -5.86
N ALA A 642 -17.47 13.42 -7.14
CA ALA A 642 -18.34 13.03 -8.23
C ALA A 642 -17.51 12.68 -9.48
N GLY A 643 -18.05 11.85 -10.34
CA GLY A 643 -17.43 11.46 -11.59
C GLY A 643 -18.45 11.34 -12.71
N LEU A 644 -18.01 11.63 -13.93
CA LEU A 644 -18.76 11.47 -15.16
C LEU A 644 -17.83 10.91 -16.24
N SER A 645 -18.24 9.89 -16.96
CA SER A 645 -17.53 9.41 -18.12
C SER A 645 -18.47 9.09 -19.27
N TYR A 646 -17.98 9.26 -20.49
CA TYR A 646 -18.64 8.90 -21.75
C TYR A 646 -17.70 7.99 -22.52
N THR A 647 -18.19 6.82 -22.92
CA THR A 647 -17.40 5.84 -23.69
C THR A 647 -18.06 5.61 -25.05
N GLU A 648 -17.31 5.82 -26.13
CA GLU A 648 -17.74 5.55 -27.49
C GLU A 648 -16.76 4.62 -28.17
N LYS A 649 -17.28 3.63 -28.89
CA LYS A 649 -16.47 2.70 -29.65
C LYS A 649 -16.42 3.18 -31.13
N ILE A 650 -15.23 3.58 -31.56
CA ILE A 650 -14.95 3.99 -32.92
C ILE A 650 -14.04 2.91 -33.53
N GLN A 651 -14.58 2.13 -34.47
CA GLN A 651 -13.94 0.92 -35.02
C GLN A 651 -13.58 -0.08 -33.94
N SER A 652 -12.30 -0.44 -33.75
CA SER A 652 -11.80 -1.35 -32.71
C SER A 652 -11.42 -0.63 -31.43
N VAL A 653 -11.40 0.71 -31.38
CA VAL A 653 -10.92 1.49 -30.25
C VAL A 653 -12.09 2.03 -29.43
N SER A 654 -12.08 1.80 -28.14
CA SER A 654 -13.00 2.40 -27.17
C SER A 654 -12.38 3.68 -26.61
N TRP A 655 -13.01 4.82 -26.88
CA TRP A 655 -12.61 6.14 -26.39
C TRP A 655 -13.46 6.53 -25.19
N THR A 656 -12.83 6.79 -24.06
CA THR A 656 -13.51 7.23 -22.83
C THR A 656 -13.02 8.61 -22.46
N GLY A 657 -13.90 9.61 -22.57
CA GLY A 657 -13.69 10.92 -21.94
C GLY A 657 -14.21 10.88 -20.51
N TYR A 658 -13.49 11.44 -19.55
CA TYR A 658 -13.91 11.44 -18.15
C TYR A 658 -13.62 12.75 -17.42
N LEU A 659 -14.48 13.03 -16.44
CA LEU A 659 -14.36 14.14 -15.47
C LEU A 659 -14.38 13.52 -14.06
N ARG A 660 -13.48 13.97 -13.19
CA ARG A 660 -13.53 13.66 -11.74
C ARG A 660 -13.49 14.96 -10.95
N LEU A 661 -14.36 15.04 -9.96
CA LEU A 661 -14.47 16.16 -9.04
C LEU A 661 -14.16 15.63 -7.65
N SER A 662 -13.12 16.14 -7.01
CA SER A 662 -12.67 15.72 -5.70
C SER A 662 -12.84 16.86 -4.71
N ASN A 663 -13.18 16.53 -3.46
CA ASN A 663 -13.38 17.47 -2.36
C ASN A 663 -14.28 18.67 -2.76
N LEU A 664 -15.43 18.40 -3.37
CA LEU A 664 -16.35 19.43 -3.90
C LEU A 664 -16.75 20.47 -2.82
N LEU A 665 -16.80 20.07 -1.56
CA LEU A 665 -17.15 20.95 -0.44
C LEU A 665 -15.96 21.82 -0.02
N ASN A 666 -14.77 21.64 -0.59
CA ASN A 666 -13.54 22.34 -0.26
C ASN A 666 -13.22 22.33 1.25
N GLN A 667 -13.37 21.17 1.88
CA GLN A 667 -13.13 20.98 3.32
C GLN A 667 -11.63 20.88 3.60
N ASP A 668 -11.19 21.43 4.74
CA ASP A 668 -9.88 21.13 5.34
C ASP A 668 -9.95 19.67 5.86
N ILE A 669 -9.27 18.78 5.19
CA ILE A 669 -9.26 17.34 5.50
C ILE A 669 -7.90 16.98 6.06
N ARG A 670 -7.90 16.38 7.25
CA ARG A 670 -6.69 15.88 7.92
C ARG A 670 -6.95 14.48 8.43
N TYR A 671 -6.05 13.55 8.13
CA TYR A 671 -6.19 12.18 8.57
C TYR A 671 -5.65 12.01 9.99
N ALA A 672 -6.43 11.43 10.88
CA ALA A 672 -6.03 11.17 12.26
C ALA A 672 -4.86 10.16 12.37
N THR A 673 -4.63 9.39 11.32
CA THR A 673 -3.53 8.43 11.17
C THR A 673 -2.22 9.05 10.68
N THR A 674 -2.16 10.37 10.55
CA THR A 674 -0.96 11.12 10.16
C THR A 674 -0.22 11.61 11.42
N PRO A 675 1.12 11.46 11.52
CA PRO A 675 1.90 12.07 12.60
C PRO A 675 1.63 13.56 12.76
N GLU A 676 1.63 14.05 14.00
CA GLU A 676 1.21 15.41 14.33
C GLU A 676 2.02 16.49 13.64
N THR A 677 3.31 16.27 13.46
CA THR A 677 4.22 17.19 12.77
C THR A 677 3.76 17.50 11.34
N VAL A 678 3.01 16.60 10.71
CA VAL A 678 2.42 16.80 9.39
C VAL A 678 0.93 17.10 9.50
N ARG A 679 0.17 16.37 10.33
CA ARG A 679 -1.27 16.57 10.50
C ARG A 679 -1.66 18.00 10.83
N LEU A 680 -0.86 18.68 11.66
CA LEU A 680 -1.13 20.05 12.06
C LEU A 680 -0.73 21.09 10.99
N TYR A 681 0.14 20.73 10.02
CA TYR A 681 0.62 21.67 8.99
C TYR A 681 0.19 21.32 7.57
N ALA A 682 -0.23 20.08 7.28
CA ALA A 682 -0.48 19.62 5.92
C ALA A 682 -1.91 19.06 5.76
N PRO A 683 -2.90 19.91 5.44
CA PRO A 683 -4.20 19.41 5.00
C PRO A 683 -4.08 18.67 3.67
N GLN A 684 -5.05 17.78 3.39
CA GLN A 684 -5.19 17.13 2.09
C GLN A 684 -5.58 18.16 1.00
N PRO A 685 -5.43 17.82 -0.30
CA PRO A 685 -5.80 18.72 -1.38
C PRO A 685 -7.21 19.29 -1.28
N GLY A 686 -7.35 20.55 -1.62
CA GLY A 686 -8.63 21.23 -1.72
C GLY A 686 -9.48 20.71 -2.87
N ARG A 687 -10.47 21.50 -3.30
CA ARG A 687 -11.34 21.15 -4.44
C ARG A 687 -10.53 20.98 -5.71
N SER A 688 -10.76 19.86 -6.42
CA SER A 688 -10.10 19.56 -7.68
C SER A 688 -11.09 19.14 -8.76
N LEU A 689 -10.77 19.51 -10.02
CA LEU A 689 -11.34 18.97 -11.23
C LEU A 689 -10.24 18.27 -12.01
N MET A 690 -10.43 17.00 -12.32
CA MET A 690 -9.59 16.26 -13.26
C MET A 690 -10.38 16.01 -14.55
N VAL A 691 -9.76 16.25 -15.70
CA VAL A 691 -10.28 15.90 -17.03
C VAL A 691 -9.29 14.95 -17.70
N GLY A 692 -9.80 13.94 -18.38
CA GLY A 692 -8.93 13.00 -19.09
C GLY A 692 -9.61 12.28 -20.24
N VAL A 693 -8.78 11.65 -21.07
CA VAL A 693 -9.18 10.81 -22.18
C VAL A 693 -8.38 9.52 -22.14
N LYS A 694 -9.08 8.39 -22.27
CA LYS A 694 -8.50 7.05 -22.38
C LYS A 694 -8.93 6.41 -23.68
N ALA A 695 -7.99 5.86 -24.43
CA ALA A 695 -8.23 4.99 -25.58
C ALA A 695 -7.85 3.55 -25.20
N THR A 696 -8.73 2.59 -25.50
CA THR A 696 -8.48 1.14 -25.27
C THR A 696 -8.73 0.39 -26.57
N PHE A 697 -7.80 -0.43 -27.01
CA PHE A 697 -7.82 -1.15 -28.31
C PHE A 697 -7.36 -2.59 -28.16
#